data_715401f8352b24f2b8d6039834a2c213
#
_entry.id   715401f8352b24f2b8d6039834a2c213
#
_cell.length_a   1.000
_cell.length_b   1.000
_cell.length_c   1.000
_cell.angle_alpha   90.00
_cell.angle_beta   90.00
_cell.angle_gamma   90.00
#
_symmetry.space_group_name_H-M   'P 1'
#
loop_
_entity.id
_entity.type
_entity.pdbx_description
1 polymer ?
#
loop_
_entity_poly.entity_id
_entity_poly.type
_entity_poly.pdbx_seq_one_letter_code
_entity_poly.pdbx_strand_id
1 'polypeptide(L)'
;MNRIITFITTIILLSTTAFAQKVTIKGKVTDNNNNAIEVANIKVEGKAIGTVTDLKGNYILTCESSDSLVIVYSMLGYQTRKKSLSNPKDTVILNVKLPPMDYTLEGVEIVDEQRQLGSTHQIKVPEQMRLLPDVSGNGVESLISTQAGVSSHSELSSQYNVRGGNFDENSVYVNGIEIYRPLLIRAGQQEGLSFLNPDMVGAISFSTGGYEAKYGDKMSSVLDITYRKPTSFEGTASASLLGGSIYIGAGNKKISFSNSLRYKTSKYLLGTLDTKGEYEPEFIDYQAYLEWRPTQKLSLSLIGNISRNDYRFTPTDRNTTFGTMEQAKEFKVYFGGWEKDMFNTLFGSLSLNYTFDEYNKISLQTSTFTTEEEETYDITGEYWIDDINAEENMSVGRYMEHARNYLDANVSSIALKGTHFIKSHDLRWGAEWKREKINENQREWEMRDSAGYNIPHTGNSIEPIYSLRSKTSNSFNHIKAYIQDTYKFNSSIGLISLNAGVRLSHWDWNNEFLVSPRVSVGIIPKFNDKMTLRAASGVYYQVPFFKELRDTALVDGISTVVLNKKYKIAAFNTFCTGIRLPIQNARSPIQVYSRGILQEIGQHNTIQRRQCTHCILWKQLCTWLCNRYRLKIIRRICPRGRFMGYILHYGYKGEDKWR
;
A
#
# COMPACT_ATOMS: atom_id res chain seq x y z
N MET A 1 -36.89 -23.77 -64.86
CA MET A 1 -35.44 -23.46 -65.04
C MET A 1 -35.20 -22.06 -65.52
N ASN A 2 -35.94 -21.48 -66.45
CA ASN A 2 -35.69 -20.10 -66.91
C ASN A 2 -35.90 -18.96 -65.88
N ARG A 3 -36.79 -19.12 -64.90
CA ARG A 3 -37.02 -18.07 -63.87
C ARG A 3 -35.89 -17.99 -62.82
N ILE A 4 -35.17 -19.08 -62.60
CA ILE A 4 -34.02 -19.08 -61.66
C ILE A 4 -32.78 -18.48 -62.32
N ILE A 5 -32.60 -18.72 -63.63
CA ILE A 5 -31.49 -18.13 -64.38
C ILE A 5 -31.67 -16.63 -64.53
N THR A 6 -32.88 -16.12 -64.70
CA THR A 6 -33.17 -14.67 -64.74
C THR A 6 -32.93 -14.03 -63.38
N PHE A 7 -33.25 -14.71 -62.30
CA PHE A 7 -33.01 -14.17 -60.94
C PHE A 7 -31.51 -14.13 -60.59
N ILE A 8 -30.74 -15.12 -61.00
CA ILE A 8 -29.29 -15.18 -60.81
C ILE A 8 -28.58 -14.14 -61.70
N THR A 9 -29.01 -13.93 -62.94
CA THR A 9 -28.45 -12.91 -63.81
C THR A 9 -28.77 -11.47 -63.31
N THR A 10 -29.95 -11.29 -62.71
CA THR A 10 -30.30 -9.96 -62.10
C THR A 10 -29.50 -9.66 -60.85
N ILE A 11 -29.17 -10.68 -60.05
CA ILE A 11 -28.28 -10.53 -58.86
C ILE A 11 -26.83 -10.26 -59.28
N ILE A 12 -26.34 -10.85 -60.35
CA ILE A 12 -24.97 -10.62 -60.87
C ILE A 12 -24.83 -9.25 -61.53
N LEU A 13 -25.90 -8.68 -62.09
CA LEU A 13 -25.90 -7.32 -62.66
C LEU A 13 -26.05 -6.22 -61.63
N LEU A 14 -26.44 -6.53 -60.37
CA LEU A 14 -26.53 -5.61 -59.26
C LEU A 14 -25.25 -5.50 -58.41
N SER A 15 -24.22 -6.29 -58.70
CA SER A 15 -22.89 -6.09 -58.16
C SER A 15 -22.17 -4.93 -58.88
N THR A 16 -22.73 -3.74 -58.75
CA THR A 16 -21.96 -2.51 -59.06
C THR A 16 -20.78 -2.47 -58.19
N THR A 17 -19.59 -2.68 -58.73
CA THR A 17 -18.33 -2.40 -58.09
C THR A 17 -18.35 -0.97 -57.61
N ALA A 18 -18.62 -0.75 -56.31
CA ALA A 18 -18.43 0.54 -55.67
C ALA A 18 -16.90 0.82 -55.70
N PHE A 19 -16.45 1.54 -56.72
CA PHE A 19 -15.10 2.10 -56.73
C PHE A 19 -15.06 3.10 -55.59
N ALA A 20 -14.39 2.72 -54.48
CA ALA A 20 -14.12 3.61 -53.38
C ALA A 20 -13.31 4.81 -53.93
N GLN A 21 -13.95 5.97 -54.03
CA GLN A 21 -13.30 7.18 -54.48
C GLN A 21 -12.18 7.53 -53.52
N LYS A 22 -10.93 7.62 -53.98
CA LYS A 22 -9.79 8.02 -53.19
C LYS A 22 -9.78 9.54 -53.03
N VAL A 23 -9.58 10.03 -51.82
CA VAL A 23 -9.35 11.42 -51.49
C VAL A 23 -7.92 11.64 -51.06
N THR A 24 -7.29 12.71 -51.54
CA THR A 24 -5.96 13.12 -51.13
C THR A 24 -6.05 14.42 -50.31
N ILE A 25 -5.60 14.37 -49.06
CA ILE A 25 -5.58 15.49 -48.14
C ILE A 25 -4.14 15.98 -48.00
N LYS A 26 -3.95 17.26 -48.32
CA LYS A 26 -2.64 17.91 -48.25
C LYS A 26 -2.74 19.11 -47.33
N GLY A 27 -1.66 19.50 -46.70
CA GLY A 27 -1.63 20.68 -45.87
C GLY A 27 -0.36 20.84 -45.09
N LYS A 28 -0.38 21.83 -44.20
CA LYS A 28 0.72 22.17 -43.34
C LYS A 28 0.26 22.15 -41.89
N VAL A 29 1.07 21.59 -41.00
CA VAL A 29 0.87 21.63 -39.57
C VAL A 29 1.86 22.60 -38.95
N THR A 30 1.35 23.58 -38.18
CA THR A 30 2.15 24.63 -37.54
C THR A 30 1.76 24.78 -36.06
N ASP A 31 2.62 25.43 -35.28
CA ASP A 31 2.28 25.90 -33.95
C ASP A 31 1.48 27.24 -33.98
N ASN A 32 1.17 27.78 -32.79
CA ASN A 32 0.48 29.09 -32.69
C ASN A 32 1.29 30.27 -33.28
N ASN A 33 2.62 30.14 -33.30
CA ASN A 33 3.56 31.15 -33.80
C ASN A 33 3.87 30.97 -35.31
N ASN A 34 3.16 30.05 -35.99
CA ASN A 34 3.35 29.64 -37.39
C ASN A 34 4.66 28.90 -37.68
N ASN A 35 5.39 28.43 -36.69
CA ASN A 35 6.52 27.53 -36.89
C ASN A 35 6.03 26.19 -37.39
N ALA A 36 6.77 25.57 -38.32
CA ALA A 36 6.46 24.26 -38.84
C ALA A 36 6.66 23.17 -37.75
N ILE A 37 5.71 22.25 -37.64
CA ILE A 37 5.82 21.10 -36.76
C ILE A 37 6.22 19.88 -37.60
N GLU A 38 7.44 19.41 -37.42
CA GLU A 38 7.96 18.19 -38.06
C GLU A 38 7.50 16.92 -37.32
N VAL A 39 7.39 15.80 -38.07
CA VAL A 39 7.03 14.48 -37.55
C VAL A 39 5.68 14.47 -36.79
N ALA A 40 4.80 15.44 -37.02
CA ALA A 40 3.43 15.37 -36.49
C ALA A 40 2.68 14.20 -37.13
N ASN A 41 2.03 13.38 -36.30
CA ASN A 41 1.28 12.23 -36.76
C ASN A 41 -0.14 12.64 -37.20
N ILE A 42 -0.50 12.29 -38.43
CA ILE A 42 -1.81 12.53 -39.02
C ILE A 42 -2.43 11.16 -39.33
N LYS A 43 -3.57 10.84 -38.74
CA LYS A 43 -4.28 9.57 -38.96
C LYS A 43 -5.77 9.75 -39.15
N VAL A 44 -6.37 8.84 -39.87
CA VAL A 44 -7.83 8.72 -39.98
C VAL A 44 -8.36 8.00 -38.74
N GLU A 45 -9.32 8.60 -38.05
CA GLU A 45 -9.94 7.99 -36.87
C GLU A 45 -10.64 6.67 -37.24
N GLY A 46 -10.35 5.60 -36.50
CA GLY A 46 -10.94 4.27 -36.73
C GLY A 46 -10.34 3.48 -37.90
N LYS A 47 -9.34 4.01 -38.63
CA LYS A 47 -8.64 3.30 -39.71
C LYS A 47 -7.13 3.24 -39.46
N ALA A 48 -6.49 2.20 -39.94
CA ALA A 48 -5.02 2.05 -39.86
C ALA A 48 -4.30 2.81 -41.00
N ILE A 49 -4.78 4.03 -41.31
CA ILE A 49 -4.25 4.90 -42.39
C ILE A 49 -3.75 6.18 -41.76
N GLY A 50 -2.49 6.52 -41.99
CA GLY A 50 -1.88 7.74 -41.48
C GLY A 50 -0.62 8.13 -42.24
N THR A 51 -0.10 9.32 -41.91
CA THR A 51 1.13 9.89 -42.46
C THR A 51 1.78 10.79 -41.39
N VAL A 52 2.98 11.27 -41.65
CA VAL A 52 3.67 12.24 -40.77
C VAL A 52 4.06 13.48 -41.59
N THR A 53 4.26 14.61 -40.90
CA THR A 53 4.76 15.83 -41.51
C THR A 53 6.26 15.78 -41.82
N ASP A 54 6.66 16.45 -42.90
CA ASP A 54 8.07 16.67 -43.26
C ASP A 54 8.72 17.77 -42.38
N LEU A 55 10.02 18.04 -42.59
CA LEU A 55 10.78 19.11 -41.90
C LEU A 55 10.17 20.51 -42.03
N LYS A 56 9.34 20.75 -43.06
CA LYS A 56 8.63 22.02 -43.29
C LYS A 56 7.20 22.02 -42.79
N GLY A 57 6.81 20.91 -42.10
CA GLY A 57 5.46 20.72 -41.57
C GLY A 57 4.40 20.32 -42.60
N ASN A 58 4.78 20.01 -43.85
CA ASN A 58 3.82 19.61 -44.87
C ASN A 58 3.50 18.12 -44.77
N TYR A 59 2.30 17.73 -45.15
CA TYR A 59 1.87 16.34 -45.21
C TYR A 59 0.98 16.02 -46.41
N ILE A 60 0.94 14.77 -46.80
CA ILE A 60 0.05 14.23 -47.81
C ILE A 60 -0.54 12.92 -47.23
N LEU A 61 -1.87 12.85 -47.13
CA LEU A 61 -2.58 11.68 -46.68
C LEU A 61 -3.58 11.26 -47.76
N THR A 62 -3.47 10.03 -48.25
CA THR A 62 -4.43 9.49 -49.23
C THR A 62 -5.22 8.38 -48.54
N CYS A 63 -6.55 8.48 -48.63
CA CYS A 63 -7.46 7.51 -48.03
C CYS A 63 -8.71 7.36 -48.87
N GLU A 64 -9.53 6.37 -48.58
CA GLU A 64 -10.85 6.21 -49.20
C GLU A 64 -11.82 7.24 -48.66
N SER A 65 -12.58 7.86 -49.56
CA SER A 65 -13.63 8.81 -49.22
C SER A 65 -14.75 8.10 -48.46
N SER A 66 -15.31 8.76 -47.46
CA SER A 66 -16.52 8.34 -46.74
C SER A 66 -17.38 9.58 -46.43
N ASP A 67 -18.67 9.36 -46.14
CA ASP A 67 -19.63 10.46 -45.87
C ASP A 67 -19.15 11.37 -44.73
N SER A 68 -18.42 10.79 -43.75
CA SER A 68 -17.77 11.54 -42.72
C SER A 68 -16.36 10.98 -42.48
N LEU A 69 -15.34 11.83 -42.61
CA LEU A 69 -13.94 11.50 -42.43
C LEU A 69 -13.36 12.38 -41.32
N VAL A 70 -12.97 11.75 -40.21
CA VAL A 70 -12.34 12.47 -39.10
C VAL A 70 -10.85 12.24 -39.13
N ILE A 71 -10.08 13.32 -39.21
CA ILE A 71 -8.63 13.31 -39.22
C ILE A 71 -8.10 13.81 -37.89
N VAL A 72 -7.22 13.04 -37.27
CA VAL A 72 -6.59 13.31 -35.99
C VAL A 72 -5.16 13.74 -36.23
N TYR A 73 -4.80 14.91 -35.74
CA TYR A 73 -3.45 15.49 -35.75
C TYR A 73 -2.89 15.46 -34.36
N SER A 74 -1.75 14.83 -34.16
CA SER A 74 -1.10 14.72 -32.85
C SER A 74 0.42 14.83 -32.97
N MET A 75 1.02 15.50 -31.98
CA MET A 75 2.46 15.59 -31.81
C MET A 75 2.79 15.69 -30.33
N LEU A 76 3.88 15.08 -29.91
CA LEU A 76 4.35 15.16 -28.52
C LEU A 76 4.63 16.64 -28.15
N GLY A 77 4.07 17.11 -27.03
CA GLY A 77 4.16 18.51 -26.62
C GLY A 77 3.09 19.44 -27.21
N TYR A 78 2.15 18.93 -27.99
CA TYR A 78 1.07 19.71 -28.62
C TYR A 78 -0.30 19.09 -28.35
N GLN A 79 -1.33 19.94 -28.28
CA GLN A 79 -2.72 19.48 -28.11
C GLN A 79 -3.19 18.76 -29.38
N THR A 80 -3.73 17.56 -29.20
CA THR A 80 -4.34 16.81 -30.30
C THR A 80 -5.54 17.56 -30.88
N ARG A 81 -5.61 17.70 -32.19
CA ARG A 81 -6.72 18.32 -32.92
C ARG A 81 -7.40 17.31 -33.83
N LYS A 82 -8.73 17.36 -33.87
CA LYS A 82 -9.55 16.60 -34.81
C LYS A 82 -10.20 17.52 -35.79
N LYS A 83 -10.25 17.16 -37.07
CA LYS A 83 -10.95 17.84 -38.13
C LYS A 83 -11.86 16.87 -38.85
N SER A 84 -13.15 17.22 -38.93
CA SER A 84 -14.15 16.43 -39.63
C SER A 84 -14.34 17.00 -41.04
N LEU A 85 -14.35 16.14 -42.03
CA LEU A 85 -14.64 16.43 -43.42
C LEU A 85 -15.91 15.67 -43.83
N SER A 86 -16.90 16.36 -44.35
CA SER A 86 -18.13 15.73 -44.85
C SER A 86 -17.98 15.52 -46.34
N ASN A 87 -18.11 14.29 -46.80
CA ASN A 87 -18.06 13.84 -48.18
C ASN A 87 -16.93 14.50 -49.03
N PRO A 88 -15.65 14.34 -48.58
CA PRO A 88 -14.51 14.97 -49.28
C PRO A 88 -14.30 14.29 -50.64
N LYS A 89 -14.13 15.09 -51.69
CA LYS A 89 -13.87 14.64 -53.06
C LYS A 89 -12.52 15.18 -53.55
N ASP A 90 -11.82 14.38 -54.35
CA ASP A 90 -10.54 14.72 -54.99
C ASP A 90 -9.42 15.14 -53.98
N THR A 91 -8.95 16.38 -54.11
CA THR A 91 -7.86 16.89 -53.25
C THR A 91 -8.38 17.96 -52.33
N VAL A 92 -8.19 17.79 -51.01
CA VAL A 92 -8.55 18.76 -49.96
C VAL A 92 -7.28 19.35 -49.36
N ILE A 93 -7.20 20.69 -49.27
CA ILE A 93 -6.11 21.36 -48.58
C ILE A 93 -6.56 21.73 -47.17
N LEU A 94 -5.85 21.18 -46.14
CA LEU A 94 -6.23 21.34 -44.74
C LEU A 94 -5.01 21.72 -43.89
N ASN A 95 -4.85 22.99 -43.60
CA ASN A 95 -3.83 23.50 -42.71
C ASN A 95 -4.33 23.45 -41.27
N VAL A 96 -3.51 22.96 -40.35
CA VAL A 96 -3.89 22.77 -38.94
C VAL A 96 -2.86 23.41 -38.03
N LYS A 97 -3.32 24.19 -37.05
CA LYS A 97 -2.52 24.71 -35.96
C LYS A 97 -2.67 23.78 -34.75
N LEU A 98 -1.55 23.27 -34.23
CA LEU A 98 -1.50 22.56 -32.97
C LEU A 98 -0.98 23.55 -31.91
N PRO A 99 -1.81 23.98 -30.95
CA PRO A 99 -1.33 24.73 -29.81
C PRO A 99 -0.34 23.89 -29.02
N PRO A 100 0.75 24.48 -28.52
CA PRO A 100 1.57 23.79 -27.54
C PRO A 100 0.67 23.33 -26.39
N MET A 101 0.91 22.16 -25.92
CA MET A 101 0.26 21.69 -24.71
C MET A 101 1.00 22.40 -23.58
N ASP A 102 0.35 23.40 -22.97
CA ASP A 102 0.80 23.90 -21.68
C ASP A 102 0.67 22.75 -20.67
N TYR A 103 1.65 21.90 -20.66
CA TYR A 103 1.95 21.10 -19.49
C TYR A 103 2.52 22.07 -18.45
N THR A 104 1.69 22.78 -17.73
CA THR A 104 1.96 22.95 -16.31
C THR A 104 1.91 21.54 -15.73
N LEU A 105 2.98 20.82 -15.89
CA LEU A 105 3.25 19.60 -15.19
C LEU A 105 3.38 19.99 -13.73
N GLU A 106 2.24 20.08 -13.02
CA GLU A 106 2.30 19.82 -11.61
C GLU A 106 2.89 18.43 -11.46
N GLY A 107 4.23 18.41 -11.17
CA GLY A 107 4.94 17.28 -10.62
C GLY A 107 4.39 15.88 -10.90
N VAL A 108 3.87 15.60 -12.09
CA VAL A 108 3.92 14.27 -12.61
C VAL A 108 5.40 14.08 -12.94
N GLU A 109 6.18 13.65 -11.95
CA GLU A 109 7.36 12.89 -12.26
C GLU A 109 6.85 11.84 -13.24
N ILE A 110 7.13 12.02 -14.53
CA ILE A 110 7.11 10.92 -15.49
C ILE A 110 8.28 10.06 -15.01
N VAL A 111 8.00 9.27 -13.99
CA VAL A 111 8.91 8.25 -13.53
C VAL A 111 8.84 7.24 -14.65
N ASP A 112 9.81 7.33 -15.55
CA ASP A 112 10.10 6.26 -16.47
C ASP A 112 10.24 5.00 -15.59
N GLU A 113 9.19 4.16 -15.57
CA GLU A 113 9.12 2.98 -14.71
C GLU A 113 10.33 2.06 -14.87
N GLN A 114 11.02 2.18 -16.00
CA GLN A 114 12.25 1.44 -16.30
C GLN A 114 13.47 2.02 -15.59
N ARG A 115 13.42 3.27 -15.09
CA ARG A 115 14.61 4.01 -14.58
C ARG A 115 14.48 4.49 -13.15
N GLN A 116 13.80 3.74 -12.30
CA GLN A 116 13.74 4.08 -10.86
C GLN A 116 15.10 3.87 -10.19
N LEU A 117 15.81 4.96 -9.93
CA LEU A 117 17.14 4.95 -9.32
C LEU A 117 17.09 4.97 -7.78
N GLY A 118 15.97 5.35 -7.17
CA GLY A 118 15.80 5.42 -5.72
C GLY A 118 15.56 4.08 -5.03
N SER A 119 15.54 4.08 -3.72
CA SER A 119 15.21 2.91 -2.88
C SER A 119 13.71 2.58 -2.90
N THR A 120 12.88 3.55 -3.25
CA THR A 120 11.42 3.43 -3.32
C THR A 120 10.99 2.95 -4.71
N HIS A 121 10.05 2.03 -4.78
CA HIS A 121 9.48 1.54 -6.02
C HIS A 121 8.09 2.12 -6.22
N GLN A 122 7.83 2.65 -7.40
CA GLN A 122 6.46 2.92 -7.82
C GLN A 122 5.84 1.64 -8.36
N ILE A 123 4.59 1.40 -7.97
CA ILE A 123 3.78 0.26 -8.39
C ILE A 123 2.64 0.81 -9.24
N LYS A 124 2.45 0.27 -10.44
CA LYS A 124 1.29 0.60 -11.28
C LYS A 124 0.01 0.11 -10.62
N VAL A 125 -0.89 1.02 -10.34
CA VAL A 125 -1.96 0.76 -9.39
C VAL A 125 -3.29 0.32 -10.02
N PRO A 126 -3.86 0.98 -11.04
CA PRO A 126 -5.30 0.80 -11.26
C PRO A 126 -5.67 -0.56 -11.84
N GLU A 127 -4.89 -1.11 -12.76
CA GLU A 127 -5.23 -2.36 -13.44
C GLU A 127 -4.81 -3.60 -12.65
N GLN A 128 -3.65 -3.53 -11.99
CA GLN A 128 -3.11 -4.67 -11.23
C GLN A 128 -3.93 -4.97 -9.97
N MET A 129 -4.47 -3.95 -9.30
CA MET A 129 -5.30 -4.15 -8.11
C MET A 129 -6.61 -4.88 -8.42
N ARG A 130 -7.20 -4.66 -9.61
CA ARG A 130 -8.44 -5.33 -10.02
C ARG A 130 -8.23 -6.79 -10.43
N LEU A 131 -6.99 -7.18 -10.74
CA LEU A 131 -6.63 -8.54 -11.16
C LEU A 131 -6.29 -9.46 -9.99
N LEU A 132 -6.04 -8.89 -8.81
CA LEU A 132 -5.72 -9.69 -7.62
C LEU A 132 -7.01 -10.19 -6.97
N PRO A 133 -7.10 -11.49 -6.66
CA PRO A 133 -8.17 -12.00 -5.83
C PRO A 133 -8.01 -11.39 -4.44
N ASP A 134 -8.92 -10.54 -4.05
CA ASP A 134 -8.91 -9.86 -2.77
C ASP A 134 -10.13 -10.28 -1.96
N VAL A 135 -9.94 -11.29 -1.12
CA VAL A 135 -10.96 -11.79 -0.20
C VAL A 135 -11.19 -10.79 0.93
N SER A 136 -10.18 -10.01 1.26
CA SER A 136 -10.23 -9.08 2.39
C SER A 136 -10.82 -7.72 2.04
N GLY A 137 -10.94 -7.34 0.76
CA GLY A 137 -11.32 -5.99 0.32
C GLY A 137 -10.25 -4.92 0.61
N ASN A 138 -9.00 -5.35 0.88
CA ASN A 138 -7.85 -4.50 1.18
C ASN A 138 -6.87 -4.50 0.00
N GLY A 139 -7.34 -4.11 -1.18
CA GLY A 139 -6.61 -4.26 -2.44
C GLY A 139 -5.20 -3.66 -2.47
N VAL A 140 -4.91 -2.64 -1.66
CA VAL A 140 -3.56 -2.06 -1.56
C VAL A 140 -2.62 -3.01 -0.83
N GLU A 141 -3.00 -3.52 0.32
CA GLU A 141 -2.19 -4.44 1.15
C GLU A 141 -2.01 -5.78 0.43
N SER A 142 -3.04 -6.26 -0.25
CA SER A 142 -2.97 -7.46 -1.09
C SER A 142 -1.96 -7.28 -2.23
N LEU A 143 -1.92 -6.10 -2.87
CA LEU A 143 -0.92 -5.77 -3.88
C LEU A 143 0.50 -5.68 -3.27
N ILE A 144 0.65 -5.08 -2.10
CA ILE A 144 1.93 -5.01 -1.39
C ILE A 144 2.43 -6.39 -0.99
N SER A 145 1.55 -7.30 -0.57
CA SER A 145 1.90 -8.68 -0.21
C SER A 145 2.49 -9.48 -1.38
N THR A 146 2.23 -9.09 -2.64
CA THR A 146 2.88 -9.68 -3.82
C THR A 146 4.32 -9.23 -4.03
N GLN A 147 4.78 -8.22 -3.29
CA GLN A 147 6.11 -7.66 -3.49
C GLN A 147 7.19 -8.52 -2.80
N ALA A 148 8.40 -8.47 -3.35
CA ALA A 148 9.52 -9.23 -2.85
C ALA A 148 9.90 -8.86 -1.41
N GLY A 149 9.94 -9.86 -0.51
CA GLY A 149 10.28 -9.68 0.90
C GLY A 149 9.10 -9.23 1.77
N VAL A 150 7.89 -9.30 1.24
CA VAL A 150 6.65 -9.08 1.98
C VAL A 150 5.96 -10.42 2.20
N SER A 151 5.40 -10.61 3.37
CA SER A 151 4.57 -11.76 3.73
C SER A 151 3.31 -11.29 4.44
N SER A 152 2.21 -11.99 4.22
CA SER A 152 0.96 -11.81 4.95
C SER A 152 0.78 -12.99 5.91
N HIS A 153 0.17 -12.75 7.05
CA HIS A 153 -0.13 -13.79 8.02
C HIS A 153 -1.42 -14.56 7.67
N SER A 154 -2.39 -13.85 7.10
CA SER A 154 -3.68 -14.39 6.69
C SER A 154 -4.19 -13.61 5.48
N GLU A 155 -4.93 -14.27 4.59
CA GLU A 155 -5.58 -13.61 3.45
C GLU A 155 -6.76 -12.71 3.89
N LEU A 156 -7.27 -12.91 5.10
CA LEU A 156 -8.35 -12.10 5.69
C LEU A 156 -7.83 -10.86 6.41
N SER A 157 -6.51 -10.77 6.58
CA SER A 157 -5.86 -9.69 7.32
C SER A 157 -5.29 -8.64 6.37
N SER A 158 -5.40 -7.38 6.76
CA SER A 158 -4.70 -6.27 6.11
C SER A 158 -3.24 -6.14 6.53
N GLN A 159 -2.80 -6.97 7.48
CA GLN A 159 -1.42 -6.97 7.97
C GLN A 159 -0.45 -7.49 6.92
N TYR A 160 0.65 -6.78 6.78
CA TYR A 160 1.79 -7.28 6.02
C TYR A 160 3.07 -7.08 6.81
N ASN A 161 3.93 -8.08 6.75
CA ASN A 161 5.24 -8.09 7.39
C ASN A 161 6.32 -7.95 6.33
N VAL A 162 7.28 -7.07 6.57
CA VAL A 162 8.35 -6.81 5.61
C VAL A 162 9.66 -7.31 6.18
N ARG A 163 10.27 -8.30 5.50
CA ARG A 163 11.59 -8.87 5.82
C ARG A 163 11.74 -9.35 7.26
N GLY A 164 10.69 -9.97 7.78
CA GLY A 164 10.68 -10.50 9.15
C GLY A 164 10.45 -9.44 10.22
N GLY A 165 10.20 -8.19 9.84
CA GLY A 165 9.67 -7.17 10.73
C GLY A 165 8.20 -7.39 11.01
N ASN A 166 7.69 -6.75 12.06
CA ASN A 166 6.29 -6.84 12.41
C ASN A 166 5.47 -5.78 11.62
N PHE A 167 4.14 -5.92 11.58
CA PHE A 167 3.25 -4.99 10.86
C PHE A 167 3.33 -3.55 11.37
N ASP A 168 3.57 -3.36 12.67
CA ASP A 168 3.72 -2.06 13.32
C ASP A 168 5.04 -1.33 12.99
N GLU A 169 5.99 -2.05 12.36
CA GLU A 169 7.23 -1.50 11.85
C GLU A 169 7.10 -0.86 10.45
N ASN A 170 5.90 -0.83 9.90
CA ASN A 170 5.61 -0.25 8.58
C ASN A 170 5.00 1.15 8.73
N SER A 171 5.51 2.11 7.96
CA SER A 171 4.91 3.44 7.88
C SER A 171 4.03 3.58 6.64
N VAL A 172 2.92 4.29 6.81
CA VAL A 172 1.99 4.61 5.72
C VAL A 172 1.83 6.12 5.63
N TYR A 173 2.02 6.63 4.44
CA TYR A 173 1.81 8.04 4.10
C TYR A 173 0.71 8.16 3.06
N VAL A 174 -0.12 9.19 3.19
CA VAL A 174 -1.10 9.58 2.16
C VAL A 174 -0.87 11.04 1.81
N ASN A 175 -0.58 11.31 0.54
CA ASN A 175 -0.20 12.64 0.04
C ASN A 175 0.91 13.30 0.88
N GLY A 176 1.89 12.48 1.33
CA GLY A 176 3.02 12.91 2.15
C GLY A 176 2.72 13.17 3.61
N ILE A 177 1.52 12.85 4.12
CA ILE A 177 1.12 12.94 5.53
C ILE A 177 1.18 11.54 6.14
N GLU A 178 1.90 11.40 7.25
CA GLU A 178 1.97 10.14 8.01
C GLU A 178 0.60 9.82 8.62
N ILE A 179 0.11 8.61 8.37
CA ILE A 179 -1.14 8.12 8.96
C ILE A 179 -0.80 7.39 10.26
N TYR A 180 -1.34 7.91 11.34
CA TYR A 180 -1.22 7.27 12.65
C TYR A 180 -2.12 6.03 12.70
N ARG A 181 -1.57 4.86 13.04
CA ARG A 181 -2.31 3.58 13.08
C ARG A 181 -3.14 3.30 11.82
N PRO A 182 -2.49 3.09 10.67
CA PRO A 182 -3.20 2.83 9.41
C PRO A 182 -3.99 1.50 9.41
N LEU A 183 -3.65 0.60 10.35
CA LEU A 183 -4.28 -0.69 10.55
C LEU A 183 -4.79 -0.75 11.99
N LEU A 184 -6.09 -1.06 12.16
CA LEU A 184 -6.70 -1.30 13.45
C LEU A 184 -6.71 -2.80 13.69
N ILE A 185 -5.72 -3.30 14.42
CA ILE A 185 -5.50 -4.71 14.60
C ILE A 185 -5.85 -5.12 16.02
N ARG A 186 -6.63 -6.20 16.11
CA ARG A 186 -6.85 -6.94 17.33
C ARG A 186 -6.74 -8.45 17.03
N ALA A 187 -6.37 -9.27 17.94
CA ALA A 187 -6.47 -10.72 17.96
C ALA A 187 -6.02 -11.56 16.73
N GLY A 188 -5.53 -10.95 15.64
CA GLY A 188 -4.89 -11.65 14.52
C GLY A 188 -5.80 -12.51 13.61
N GLN A 189 -7.11 -12.57 13.83
CA GLN A 189 -8.03 -13.36 13.00
C GLN A 189 -8.93 -12.52 12.13
N GLN A 190 -9.26 -11.31 12.56
CA GLN A 190 -10.14 -10.42 11.82
C GLN A 190 -9.74 -8.99 12.06
N GLU A 191 -9.64 -8.26 10.99
CA GLU A 191 -9.16 -6.90 11.02
C GLU A 191 -10.10 -6.00 10.27
N GLY A 192 -10.24 -4.79 10.80
CA GLY A 192 -11.01 -3.74 10.19
C GLY A 192 -10.53 -3.39 8.79
N LEU A 193 -11.25 -2.50 8.16
CA LEU A 193 -10.78 -1.86 6.94
C LEU A 193 -9.47 -1.13 7.25
N SER A 194 -8.47 -1.32 6.39
CA SER A 194 -7.31 -0.46 6.35
C SER A 194 -7.73 0.99 6.08
N PHE A 195 -6.98 1.96 6.60
CA PHE A 195 -7.15 3.36 6.23
C PHE A 195 -7.08 3.57 4.72
N LEU A 196 -6.30 2.74 4.01
CA LEU A 196 -6.12 2.87 2.57
C LEU A 196 -7.35 2.41 1.80
N ASN A 197 -7.96 3.34 1.08
CA ASN A 197 -9.09 3.03 0.20
C ASN A 197 -8.58 2.81 -1.23
N PRO A 198 -8.71 1.58 -1.78
CA PRO A 198 -8.20 1.23 -3.11
C PRO A 198 -8.77 2.10 -4.24
N ASP A 199 -10.04 2.50 -4.13
CA ASP A 199 -10.72 3.30 -5.15
C ASP A 199 -10.16 4.72 -5.25
N MET A 200 -9.60 5.25 -4.16
CA MET A 200 -9.02 6.59 -4.10
C MET A 200 -7.54 6.63 -4.49
N VAL A 201 -6.88 5.48 -4.63
CA VAL A 201 -5.44 5.41 -4.90
C VAL A 201 -5.13 5.77 -6.35
N GLY A 202 -4.27 6.75 -6.55
CA GLY A 202 -3.72 7.17 -7.84
C GLY A 202 -2.33 6.60 -8.12
N ALA A 203 -1.45 6.62 -7.12
CA ALA A 203 -0.10 6.07 -7.22
C ALA A 203 0.35 5.46 -5.90
N ILE A 204 1.18 4.42 -5.98
CA ILE A 204 1.80 3.76 -4.84
C ILE A 204 3.31 3.80 -4.99
N SER A 205 3.98 4.28 -3.95
CA SER A 205 5.43 4.20 -3.80
C SER A 205 5.75 3.33 -2.59
N PHE A 206 6.46 2.24 -2.79
CA PHE A 206 6.77 1.27 -1.74
C PHE A 206 8.27 1.04 -1.58
N SER A 207 8.75 1.05 -0.36
CA SER A 207 10.14 0.73 -0.03
C SER A 207 10.21 -0.30 1.09
N THR A 208 10.92 -1.39 0.81
CA THR A 208 11.17 -2.47 1.77
C THR A 208 12.47 -2.27 2.56
N GLY A 209 12.78 -1.07 2.98
CA GLY A 209 14.02 -0.69 3.68
C GLY A 209 14.98 0.12 2.80
N GLY A 210 15.95 0.79 3.43
CA GLY A 210 16.87 1.71 2.74
C GLY A 210 16.18 2.99 2.25
N TYR A 211 15.05 3.38 2.83
CA TYR A 211 14.28 4.55 2.42
C TYR A 211 14.92 5.87 2.88
N GLU A 212 14.57 6.93 2.17
CA GLU A 212 15.13 8.27 2.30
C GLU A 212 14.86 8.93 3.66
N ALA A 213 15.63 9.99 4.01
CA ALA A 213 15.52 10.68 5.29
C ALA A 213 14.18 11.41 5.51
N LYS A 214 13.45 11.75 4.43
CA LYS A 214 12.11 12.35 4.53
C LYS A 214 11.08 11.44 5.23
N TYR A 215 11.27 10.13 5.19
CA TYR A 215 10.43 9.16 5.90
C TYR A 215 11.06 8.78 7.23
N GLY A 216 10.27 8.52 8.25
CA GLY A 216 10.81 8.26 9.58
C GLY A 216 10.00 7.34 10.46
N ASP A 217 10.55 7.12 11.64
CA ASP A 217 9.92 6.58 12.83
C ASP A 217 9.41 5.13 12.75
N LYS A 218 9.84 4.39 11.70
CA LYS A 218 9.56 2.96 11.50
C LYS A 218 10.80 2.27 10.97
N MET A 219 10.88 0.94 11.10
CA MET A 219 12.12 0.19 10.84
C MET A 219 12.06 -0.67 9.57
N SER A 220 10.88 -1.15 9.18
CA SER A 220 10.79 -2.18 8.14
C SER A 220 10.44 -1.65 6.77
N SER A 221 9.38 -0.87 6.61
CA SER A 221 8.98 -0.37 5.30
C SER A 221 8.30 0.99 5.32
N VAL A 222 8.20 1.58 4.13
CA VAL A 222 7.44 2.79 3.86
C VAL A 222 6.51 2.53 2.68
N LEU A 223 5.24 2.84 2.88
CA LEU A 223 4.20 2.86 1.87
C LEU A 223 3.71 4.30 1.72
N ASP A 224 3.97 4.92 0.58
CA ASP A 224 3.55 6.30 0.27
C ASP A 224 2.52 6.28 -0.86
N ILE A 225 1.32 6.72 -0.55
CA ILE A 225 0.15 6.72 -1.41
C ILE A 225 -0.16 8.14 -1.86
N THR A 226 -0.40 8.29 -3.14
CA THR A 226 -0.96 9.53 -3.70
C THR A 226 -2.40 9.27 -4.13
N TYR A 227 -3.35 10.08 -3.65
CA TYR A 227 -4.74 9.97 -4.04
C TYR A 227 -4.96 10.48 -5.47
N ARG A 228 -5.99 9.93 -6.12
CA ARG A 228 -6.41 10.34 -7.46
C ARG A 228 -6.84 11.79 -7.47
N LYS A 229 -6.50 12.46 -8.58
CA LYS A 229 -6.93 13.84 -8.88
C LYS A 229 -7.73 13.82 -10.17
N PRO A 230 -9.02 13.50 -10.12
CA PRO A 230 -9.86 13.47 -11.30
C PRO A 230 -9.87 14.81 -12.03
N THR A 231 -9.80 14.77 -13.35
CA THR A 231 -9.94 15.95 -14.23
C THR A 231 -11.27 15.96 -14.98
N SER A 232 -12.01 14.87 -14.91
CA SER A 232 -13.35 14.66 -15.46
C SER A 232 -14.18 13.87 -14.46
N PHE A 233 -15.46 13.72 -14.71
CA PHE A 233 -16.31 12.85 -13.89
C PHE A 233 -15.90 11.38 -14.07
N GLU A 234 -15.69 10.70 -12.96
CA GLU A 234 -15.46 9.26 -12.88
C GLU A 234 -16.21 8.67 -11.69
N GLY A 235 -16.60 7.41 -11.79
CA GLY A 235 -17.28 6.73 -10.71
C GLY A 235 -17.10 5.23 -10.82
N THR A 236 -17.10 4.56 -9.67
CA THR A 236 -17.03 3.11 -9.56
C THR A 236 -17.97 2.67 -8.45
N ALA A 237 -18.74 1.62 -8.70
CA ALA A 237 -19.53 0.96 -7.68
C ALA A 237 -19.20 -0.53 -7.70
N SER A 238 -18.99 -1.12 -6.54
CA SER A 238 -18.74 -2.54 -6.36
C SER A 238 -19.64 -3.10 -5.27
N ALA A 239 -20.08 -4.34 -5.48
CA ALA A 239 -20.86 -5.07 -4.49
C ALA A 239 -20.45 -6.54 -4.50
N SER A 240 -20.34 -7.14 -3.33
CA SER A 240 -20.00 -8.54 -3.10
C SER A 240 -20.70 -9.06 -1.84
N LEU A 241 -20.59 -10.36 -1.57
CA LEU A 241 -21.07 -10.95 -0.31
C LEU A 241 -20.34 -10.39 0.93
N LEU A 242 -19.14 -9.84 0.74
CA LEU A 242 -18.33 -9.30 1.81
C LEU A 242 -18.50 -7.79 2.00
N GLY A 243 -19.38 -7.15 1.22
CA GLY A 243 -19.64 -5.72 1.31
C GLY A 243 -19.65 -5.02 -0.05
N GLY A 244 -19.48 -3.72 -0.03
CA GLY A 244 -19.47 -2.92 -1.25
C GLY A 244 -18.76 -1.58 -1.08
N SER A 245 -18.46 -0.96 -2.20
CA SER A 245 -17.91 0.39 -2.24
C SER A 245 -18.55 1.24 -3.33
N ILE A 246 -18.59 2.53 -3.10
CA ILE A 246 -19.00 3.54 -4.07
C ILE A 246 -17.92 4.62 -4.07
N TYR A 247 -17.37 4.89 -5.23
CA TYR A 247 -16.42 5.96 -5.47
C TYR A 247 -16.97 6.94 -6.50
N ILE A 248 -16.84 8.23 -6.24
CA ILE A 248 -17.20 9.31 -7.14
C ILE A 248 -16.08 10.34 -7.14
N GLY A 249 -15.58 10.65 -8.32
CA GLY A 249 -14.59 11.68 -8.54
C GLY A 249 -15.00 12.63 -9.65
N ALA A 250 -14.67 13.90 -9.50
CA ALA A 250 -14.84 14.87 -10.57
C ALA A 250 -13.86 16.03 -10.40
N GLY A 251 -13.57 16.72 -11.49
CA GLY A 251 -12.67 17.84 -11.40
C GLY A 251 -12.49 18.60 -12.70
N ASN A 252 -11.75 19.66 -12.58
CA ASN A 252 -11.30 20.51 -13.67
C ASN A 252 -9.89 21.05 -13.33
N LYS A 253 -9.37 22.00 -14.14
CA LYS A 253 -8.03 22.58 -13.92
C LYS A 253 -7.85 23.27 -12.55
N LYS A 254 -8.94 23.72 -11.90
CA LYS A 254 -8.88 24.47 -10.64
C LYS A 254 -9.29 23.66 -9.42
N ILE A 255 -10.20 22.72 -9.59
CA ILE A 255 -10.76 21.93 -8.47
C ILE A 255 -10.78 20.46 -8.90
N SER A 256 -10.34 19.60 -8.01
CA SER A 256 -10.47 18.15 -8.12
C SER A 256 -10.99 17.61 -6.79
N PHE A 257 -12.00 16.77 -6.83
CA PHE A 257 -12.49 16.08 -5.64
C PHE A 257 -12.72 14.60 -5.92
N SER A 258 -12.55 13.80 -4.91
CA SER A 258 -12.88 12.39 -4.91
C SER A 258 -13.45 11.98 -3.56
N ASN A 259 -14.46 11.13 -3.58
CA ASN A 259 -15.14 10.63 -2.38
C ASN A 259 -15.36 9.14 -2.54
N SER A 260 -15.24 8.41 -1.45
CA SER A 260 -15.55 6.99 -1.42
C SER A 260 -16.19 6.60 -0.10
N LEU A 261 -17.19 5.74 -0.20
CA LEU A 261 -17.87 5.09 0.91
C LEU A 261 -17.65 3.59 0.75
N ARG A 262 -17.17 2.92 1.81
CA ARG A 262 -17.02 1.47 1.86
C ARG A 262 -17.79 0.89 3.04
N TYR A 263 -18.40 -0.24 2.78
CA TYR A 263 -18.95 -1.13 3.79
C TYR A 263 -18.37 -2.52 3.61
N LYS A 264 -17.99 -3.17 4.70
CA LYS A 264 -17.45 -4.53 4.67
C LYS A 264 -17.96 -5.33 5.86
N THR A 265 -18.24 -6.61 5.62
CA THR A 265 -18.48 -7.61 6.65
C THR A 265 -17.88 -8.94 6.26
N SER A 266 -17.23 -9.62 7.17
CA SER A 266 -16.72 -10.99 6.95
C SER A 266 -17.56 -12.05 7.64
N LYS A 267 -18.69 -11.69 8.22
CA LYS A 267 -19.60 -12.58 8.98
C LYS A 267 -19.88 -13.89 8.24
N TYR A 268 -20.25 -13.80 6.96
CA TYR A 268 -20.63 -14.98 6.17
C TYR A 268 -19.42 -15.91 5.91
N LEU A 269 -18.25 -15.36 5.66
CA LEU A 269 -17.04 -16.14 5.43
C LEU A 269 -16.59 -16.84 6.71
N LEU A 270 -16.64 -16.15 7.83
CA LEU A 270 -16.18 -16.65 9.11
C LEU A 270 -17.12 -17.71 9.69
N GLY A 271 -18.41 -17.63 9.41
CA GLY A 271 -19.38 -18.68 9.76
C GLY A 271 -19.14 -20.02 9.02
N THR A 272 -18.30 -20.03 7.97
CA THR A 272 -17.92 -21.28 7.25
C THR A 272 -16.60 -21.89 7.77
N LEU A 273 -15.88 -21.17 8.61
CA LEU A 273 -14.62 -21.66 9.19
C LEU A 273 -14.87 -22.31 10.56
N ASP A 274 -14.09 -23.31 10.87
CA ASP A 274 -14.07 -23.89 12.23
C ASP A 274 -13.36 -22.92 13.18
N THR A 275 -14.12 -21.94 13.65
CA THR A 275 -13.64 -20.88 14.55
C THR A 275 -13.99 -21.17 16.00
N LYS A 276 -13.33 -20.45 16.92
CA LYS A 276 -13.56 -20.58 18.38
C LYS A 276 -14.91 -20.02 18.84
N GLY A 277 -15.69 -19.44 17.94
CA GLY A 277 -16.97 -18.81 18.22
C GLY A 277 -17.52 -18.11 16.98
N GLU A 278 -18.66 -17.46 17.16
CA GLU A 278 -19.29 -16.65 16.12
C GLU A 278 -18.67 -15.25 16.11
N TYR A 279 -18.16 -14.85 14.96
CA TYR A 279 -17.58 -13.53 14.74
C TYR A 279 -18.48 -12.71 13.82
N GLU A 280 -18.83 -11.51 14.22
CA GLU A 280 -19.66 -10.58 13.47
C GLU A 280 -18.94 -9.23 13.29
N PRO A 281 -17.95 -9.14 12.39
CA PRO A 281 -17.29 -7.89 12.09
C PRO A 281 -18.09 -7.06 11.08
N GLU A 282 -18.25 -5.78 11.37
CA GLU A 282 -18.88 -4.81 10.49
C GLU A 282 -18.02 -3.55 10.43
N PHE A 283 -17.74 -3.08 9.21
CA PHE A 283 -16.85 -1.95 8.98
C PHE A 283 -17.49 -1.00 7.99
N ILE A 284 -17.46 0.27 8.31
CA ILE A 284 -17.88 1.34 7.41
C ILE A 284 -16.85 2.46 7.44
N ASP A 285 -16.46 2.96 6.29
CA ASP A 285 -15.63 4.15 6.19
C ASP A 285 -16.08 5.06 5.04
N TYR A 286 -15.98 6.35 5.29
CA TYR A 286 -16.15 7.40 4.31
C TYR A 286 -14.87 8.21 4.20
N GLN A 287 -14.37 8.39 2.99
CA GLN A 287 -13.20 9.22 2.72
C GLN A 287 -13.50 10.26 1.68
N ALA A 288 -12.93 11.45 1.87
CA ALA A 288 -13.04 12.57 0.96
C ALA A 288 -11.66 13.19 0.71
N TYR A 289 -11.39 13.54 -0.52
CA TYR A 289 -10.24 14.34 -0.93
C TYR A 289 -10.70 15.50 -1.80
N LEU A 290 -10.25 16.69 -1.47
CA LEU A 290 -10.50 17.90 -2.23
C LEU A 290 -9.18 18.61 -2.47
N GLU A 291 -8.93 18.99 -3.71
CA GLU A 291 -7.84 19.89 -4.07
C GLU A 291 -8.38 21.11 -4.81
N TRP A 292 -8.01 22.29 -4.32
CA TRP A 292 -8.37 23.57 -4.90
C TRP A 292 -7.11 24.35 -5.26
N ARG A 293 -7.04 24.80 -6.51
CA ARG A 293 -5.93 25.59 -7.10
C ARG A 293 -6.44 26.96 -7.49
N PRO A 294 -6.50 27.91 -6.54
CA PRO A 294 -6.95 29.26 -6.83
C PRO A 294 -6.04 29.97 -7.86
N THR A 295 -4.74 29.67 -7.81
CA THR A 295 -3.74 30.19 -8.75
C THR A 295 -2.83 29.05 -9.23
N GLN A 296 -2.00 29.31 -10.26
CA GLN A 296 -0.99 28.35 -10.71
C GLN A 296 0.11 28.08 -9.66
N LYS A 297 0.29 29.01 -8.70
CA LYS A 297 1.33 28.92 -7.67
C LYS A 297 0.82 28.36 -6.34
N LEU A 298 -0.48 28.41 -6.10
CA LEU A 298 -1.08 28.03 -4.83
C LEU A 298 -2.03 26.85 -4.99
N SER A 299 -1.84 25.80 -4.21
CA SER A 299 -2.80 24.71 -4.07
C SER A 299 -3.11 24.42 -2.62
N LEU A 300 -4.39 24.23 -2.33
CA LEU A 300 -4.90 23.72 -1.06
C LEU A 300 -5.44 22.31 -1.28
N SER A 301 -5.12 21.40 -0.37
CA SER A 301 -5.74 20.08 -0.37
C SER A 301 -6.24 19.69 1.00
N LEU A 302 -7.41 19.06 1.03
CA LEU A 302 -8.08 18.53 2.21
C LEU A 302 -8.24 17.03 2.06
N ILE A 303 -7.95 16.28 3.13
CA ILE A 303 -8.31 14.87 3.25
C ILE A 303 -9.16 14.73 4.51
N GLY A 304 -10.27 14.03 4.39
CA GLY A 304 -11.12 13.64 5.51
C GLY A 304 -11.37 12.14 5.48
N ASN A 305 -11.39 11.51 6.64
CA ASN A 305 -11.83 10.13 6.82
C ASN A 305 -12.64 10.02 8.10
N ILE A 306 -13.76 9.32 8.01
CA ILE A 306 -14.59 8.92 9.14
C ILE A 306 -14.80 7.42 9.00
N SER A 307 -14.41 6.65 10.01
CA SER A 307 -14.59 5.21 9.99
C SER A 307 -15.11 4.69 11.33
N ARG A 308 -15.89 3.63 11.22
CA ARG A 308 -16.37 2.85 12.36
C ARG A 308 -16.16 1.37 12.08
N ASN A 309 -15.54 0.70 13.04
CA ASN A 309 -15.29 -0.72 13.01
C ASN A 309 -15.92 -1.33 14.27
N ASP A 310 -16.89 -2.20 14.08
CA ASP A 310 -17.56 -2.94 15.14
C ASP A 310 -17.19 -4.42 15.02
N TYR A 311 -16.80 -5.02 16.14
CA TYR A 311 -16.59 -6.45 16.30
C TYR A 311 -17.49 -6.99 17.37
N ARG A 312 -18.11 -8.11 17.08
CA ARG A 312 -18.81 -8.92 18.08
C ARG A 312 -18.31 -10.33 18.00
N PHE A 313 -18.10 -10.92 19.15
CA PHE A 313 -17.69 -12.30 19.28
C PHE A 313 -18.55 -12.99 20.34
N THR A 314 -19.11 -14.13 19.98
CA THR A 314 -19.83 -15.01 20.90
C THR A 314 -19.13 -16.36 20.89
N PRO A 315 -18.54 -16.82 22.02
CA PRO A 315 -17.88 -18.11 22.07
C PRO A 315 -18.88 -19.24 21.91
N THR A 316 -18.46 -20.33 21.27
CA THR A 316 -19.28 -21.52 21.06
C THR A 316 -18.76 -22.70 21.87
N ASP A 317 -19.66 -23.54 22.35
CA ASP A 317 -19.36 -24.76 23.09
C ASP A 317 -18.48 -25.70 22.26
N ARG A 318 -17.63 -26.46 22.94
CA ARG A 318 -16.73 -27.41 22.32
C ARG A 318 -16.72 -28.74 23.05
N ASN A 319 -16.60 -29.80 22.29
CA ASN A 319 -16.33 -31.11 22.80
C ASN A 319 -15.19 -31.75 22.01
N THR A 320 -14.38 -32.52 22.70
CA THR A 320 -13.26 -33.27 22.12
C THR A 320 -13.18 -34.63 22.79
N THR A 321 -13.32 -35.66 21.99
CA THR A 321 -13.17 -37.04 22.47
C THR A 321 -11.72 -37.49 22.39
N PHE A 322 -11.19 -38.11 23.43
CA PHE A 322 -9.83 -38.64 23.50
C PHE A 322 -9.78 -39.90 24.31
N GLY A 323 -8.69 -40.66 24.17
CA GLY A 323 -8.47 -41.93 24.88
C GLY A 323 -8.50 -43.14 23.95
N THR A 324 -8.68 -44.32 24.53
CA THR A 324 -8.78 -45.61 23.82
C THR A 324 -10.25 -46.05 23.72
N MET A 325 -10.54 -47.06 22.93
CA MET A 325 -11.90 -47.61 22.84
C MET A 325 -12.46 -48.13 24.17
N GLU A 326 -11.56 -48.57 25.11
CA GLU A 326 -11.95 -49.03 26.43
C GLU A 326 -12.05 -47.91 27.46
N GLN A 327 -11.37 -46.79 27.25
CA GLN A 327 -11.33 -45.64 28.15
C GLN A 327 -11.48 -44.34 27.32
N ALA A 328 -12.59 -44.22 26.67
CA ALA A 328 -12.92 -43.00 25.93
C ALA A 328 -13.48 -41.92 26.87
N LYS A 329 -12.87 -40.76 26.83
CA LYS A 329 -13.30 -39.57 27.59
C LYS A 329 -13.67 -38.46 26.63
N GLU A 330 -14.66 -37.67 27.03
CA GLU A 330 -15.10 -36.49 26.32
C GLU A 330 -14.82 -35.25 27.17
N PHE A 331 -13.99 -34.34 26.64
CA PHE A 331 -13.74 -33.06 27.26
C PHE A 331 -14.72 -32.06 26.68
N LYS A 332 -15.60 -31.53 27.52
CA LYS A 332 -16.59 -30.54 27.16
C LYS A 332 -16.24 -29.18 27.73
N VAL A 333 -16.37 -28.14 26.91
CA VAL A 333 -16.25 -26.75 27.34
C VAL A 333 -17.51 -26.04 26.97
N TYR A 334 -18.27 -25.62 27.98
CA TYR A 334 -19.43 -24.78 27.81
C TYR A 334 -19.01 -23.34 27.95
N PHE A 335 -19.23 -22.56 26.90
CA PHE A 335 -18.93 -21.15 26.91
C PHE A 335 -20.18 -20.31 27.03
N GLY A 336 -20.08 -19.18 27.73
CA GLY A 336 -21.11 -18.17 27.80
C GLY A 336 -20.52 -16.78 27.72
N GLY A 337 -21.38 -15.81 27.41
CA GLY A 337 -20.99 -14.42 27.36
C GLY A 337 -20.73 -13.88 25.98
N TRP A 338 -20.05 -12.75 25.90
CA TRP A 338 -19.85 -11.99 24.69
C TRP A 338 -18.63 -11.08 24.79
N GLU A 339 -18.13 -10.69 23.64
CA GLU A 339 -17.11 -9.65 23.46
C GLU A 339 -17.58 -8.65 22.40
N LYS A 340 -17.36 -7.38 22.67
CA LYS A 340 -17.66 -6.29 21.76
C LYS A 340 -16.50 -5.31 21.75
N ASP A 341 -16.00 -5.05 20.56
CA ASP A 341 -14.99 -4.04 20.31
C ASP A 341 -15.50 -3.03 19.31
N MET A 342 -15.26 -1.78 19.58
CA MET A 342 -15.65 -0.67 18.72
C MET A 342 -14.49 0.29 18.55
N PHE A 343 -14.25 0.72 17.32
CA PHE A 343 -13.25 1.72 16.97
C PHE A 343 -13.90 2.79 16.10
N ASN A 344 -14.06 3.99 16.64
CA ASN A 344 -14.48 5.17 15.89
C ASN A 344 -13.25 6.00 15.55
N THR A 345 -13.01 6.29 14.29
CA THR A 345 -11.86 7.05 13.85
C THR A 345 -12.28 8.26 13.04
N LEU A 346 -11.70 9.39 13.36
CA LEU A 346 -11.81 10.63 12.59
C LEU A 346 -10.40 11.10 12.22
N PHE A 347 -10.17 11.30 10.93
CA PHE A 347 -8.94 11.90 10.43
C PHE A 347 -9.27 13.10 9.55
N GLY A 348 -8.52 14.17 9.74
CA GLY A 348 -8.59 15.37 8.91
C GLY A 348 -7.20 15.92 8.64
N SER A 349 -6.95 16.39 7.42
CA SER A 349 -5.70 17.06 7.09
C SER A 349 -5.90 18.19 6.10
N LEU A 350 -5.09 19.23 6.24
CA LEU A 350 -5.01 20.37 5.36
C LEU A 350 -3.57 20.52 4.89
N SER A 351 -3.36 20.65 3.59
CA SER A 351 -2.05 20.96 3.01
C SER A 351 -2.15 22.20 2.16
N LEU A 352 -1.26 23.16 2.42
CA LEU A 352 -1.08 24.38 1.64
C LEU A 352 0.27 24.25 0.92
N ASN A 353 0.24 24.23 -0.41
CA ASN A 353 1.44 24.18 -1.23
C ASN A 353 1.60 25.48 -2.00
N TYR A 354 2.77 26.09 -1.89
CA TYR A 354 3.13 27.27 -2.63
C TYR A 354 4.36 27.01 -3.50
N THR A 355 4.21 27.19 -4.80
CA THR A 355 5.25 27.03 -5.81
C THR A 355 5.74 28.42 -6.21
N PHE A 356 6.95 28.79 -5.80
CA PHE A 356 7.56 30.09 -6.14
C PHE A 356 7.85 30.16 -7.64
N ASP A 357 8.48 29.10 -8.14
CA ASP A 357 8.87 28.86 -9.52
C ASP A 357 8.92 27.36 -9.81
N GLU A 358 9.35 26.95 -11.00
CA GLU A 358 9.44 25.53 -11.42
C GLU A 358 10.39 24.69 -10.56
N TYR A 359 11.28 25.34 -9.80
CA TYR A 359 12.34 24.68 -9.03
C TYR A 359 12.11 24.74 -7.51
N ASN A 360 11.26 25.63 -7.04
CA ASN A 360 11.14 25.92 -5.62
C ASN A 360 9.71 25.80 -5.12
N LYS A 361 9.49 24.89 -4.19
CA LYS A 361 8.17 24.62 -3.59
C LYS A 361 8.29 24.53 -2.07
N ILE A 362 7.32 25.13 -1.37
CA ILE A 362 7.13 24.99 0.08
C ILE A 362 5.73 24.44 0.33
N SER A 363 5.61 23.57 1.32
CA SER A 363 4.35 22.93 1.73
C SER A 363 4.19 23.03 3.24
N LEU A 364 3.08 23.61 3.68
CA LEU A 364 2.62 23.56 5.06
C LEU A 364 1.52 22.52 5.18
N GLN A 365 1.69 21.55 6.07
CA GLN A 365 0.74 20.46 6.28
C GLN A 365 0.32 20.43 7.74
N THR A 366 -0.96 20.24 7.99
CA THR A 366 -1.49 19.97 9.33
C THR A 366 -2.43 18.79 9.27
N SER A 367 -2.41 17.95 10.29
CA SER A 367 -3.31 16.83 10.40
C SER A 367 -3.76 16.59 11.84
N THR A 368 -4.93 16.01 11.98
CA THR A 368 -5.44 15.52 13.26
C THR A 368 -6.05 14.13 13.03
N PHE A 369 -5.76 13.22 13.95
CA PHE A 369 -6.29 11.87 14.00
C PHE A 369 -6.87 11.66 15.39
N THR A 370 -8.14 11.30 15.47
CA THR A 370 -8.81 10.98 16.73
C THR A 370 -9.38 9.58 16.62
N THR A 371 -9.18 8.77 17.64
CA THR A 371 -9.81 7.46 17.76
C THR A 371 -10.40 7.28 19.15
N GLU A 372 -11.59 6.72 19.20
CA GLU A 372 -12.25 6.22 20.39
C GLU A 372 -12.30 4.70 20.28
N GLU A 373 -11.73 4.01 21.24
CA GLU A 373 -11.67 2.54 21.28
C GLU A 373 -12.41 2.04 22.51
N GLU A 374 -13.31 1.11 22.30
CA GLU A 374 -14.04 0.39 23.33
C GLU A 374 -13.73 -1.10 23.17
N GLU A 375 -13.31 -1.73 24.26
CA GLU A 375 -13.09 -3.16 24.35
C GLU A 375 -13.79 -3.67 25.59
N THR A 376 -14.89 -4.39 25.36
CA THR A 376 -15.76 -4.84 26.45
C THR A 376 -16.10 -6.30 26.26
N TYR A 377 -15.88 -7.10 27.30
CA TYR A 377 -16.27 -8.50 27.28
C TYR A 377 -16.66 -9.01 28.66
N ASP A 378 -17.54 -10.02 28.66
CA ASP A 378 -17.87 -10.90 29.75
C ASP A 378 -17.89 -12.32 29.18
N ILE A 379 -16.87 -13.11 29.46
CA ILE A 379 -16.73 -14.46 28.94
C ILE A 379 -16.63 -15.43 30.11
N THR A 380 -17.45 -16.48 30.07
CA THR A 380 -17.41 -17.58 31.03
C THR A 380 -17.10 -18.87 30.31
N GLY A 381 -16.40 -19.77 30.97
CA GLY A 381 -16.17 -21.12 30.48
C GLY A 381 -16.28 -22.13 31.63
N GLU A 382 -16.98 -23.23 31.38
CA GLU A 382 -17.09 -24.37 32.29
C GLU A 382 -16.48 -25.60 31.62
N TYR A 383 -15.59 -26.26 32.31
CA TYR A 383 -14.87 -27.42 31.82
C TYR A 383 -15.37 -28.71 32.51
N TRP A 384 -15.71 -29.69 31.67
CA TRP A 384 -16.21 -30.99 32.11
C TRP A 384 -15.42 -32.10 31.42
N ILE A 385 -15.21 -33.20 32.16
CA ILE A 385 -14.70 -34.44 31.60
C ILE A 385 -15.75 -35.51 31.88
N ASP A 386 -16.26 -36.08 30.80
CA ASP A 386 -17.23 -37.16 30.84
C ASP A 386 -16.49 -38.48 30.51
N ASP A 387 -16.74 -39.52 31.29
CA ASP A 387 -16.32 -40.88 30.93
C ASP A 387 -17.45 -41.52 30.11
N ILE A 388 -17.21 -41.72 28.82
CA ILE A 388 -18.22 -42.22 27.88
C ILE A 388 -18.74 -43.61 28.29
N ASN A 389 -17.88 -44.43 28.93
CA ASN A 389 -18.22 -45.79 29.29
C ASN A 389 -18.80 -45.92 30.70
N ALA A 390 -18.54 -44.97 31.59
CA ALA A 390 -18.95 -45.05 33.00
C ALA A 390 -20.15 -44.14 33.32
N GLU A 391 -20.64 -43.30 32.36
CA GLU A 391 -21.67 -42.27 32.56
C GLU A 391 -21.33 -41.30 33.74
N GLU A 392 -20.04 -41.14 34.02
CA GLU A 392 -19.56 -40.25 35.08
C GLU A 392 -19.16 -38.90 34.47
N ASN A 393 -19.77 -37.83 35.01
CA ASN A 393 -19.49 -36.48 34.65
C ASN A 393 -18.70 -35.76 35.75
N MET A 394 -17.55 -35.23 35.46
CA MET A 394 -16.71 -34.52 36.43
C MET A 394 -16.49 -33.07 36.00
N SER A 395 -16.89 -32.14 36.84
CA SER A 395 -16.54 -30.73 36.65
C SER A 395 -15.04 -30.54 36.94
N VAL A 396 -14.30 -30.00 35.98
CA VAL A 396 -12.85 -29.80 36.08
C VAL A 396 -12.52 -28.38 36.51
N GLY A 397 -13.44 -27.45 36.27
CA GLY A 397 -13.29 -26.05 36.65
C GLY A 397 -14.14 -25.11 35.82
N ARG A 398 -14.08 -23.85 36.21
CA ARG A 398 -14.70 -22.76 35.48
C ARG A 398 -13.84 -21.51 35.55
N TYR A 399 -14.02 -20.62 34.57
CA TYR A 399 -13.42 -19.31 34.61
C TYR A 399 -14.43 -18.24 34.19
N MET A 400 -14.16 -17.01 34.59
CA MET A 400 -14.89 -15.84 34.16
C MET A 400 -13.90 -14.69 33.95
N GLU A 401 -13.95 -14.10 32.76
CA GLU A 401 -13.16 -12.94 32.36
C GLU A 401 -14.07 -11.75 32.11
N HIS A 402 -13.67 -10.59 32.61
CA HIS A 402 -14.41 -9.34 32.47
C HIS A 402 -13.46 -8.22 32.07
N ALA A 403 -13.86 -7.45 31.08
CA ALA A 403 -13.14 -6.21 30.73
C ALA A 403 -14.11 -5.08 30.36
N ARG A 404 -13.70 -3.87 30.73
CA ARG A 404 -14.31 -2.59 30.32
C ARG A 404 -13.16 -1.61 30.08
N ASN A 405 -12.64 -1.64 28.87
CA ASN A 405 -11.49 -0.86 28.46
C ASN A 405 -11.91 0.20 27.47
N TYR A 406 -11.57 1.43 27.76
CA TYR A 406 -11.87 2.60 26.94
C TYR A 406 -10.56 3.37 26.69
N LEU A 407 -10.35 3.78 25.45
CA LEU A 407 -9.19 4.56 25.05
C LEU A 407 -9.62 5.67 24.10
N ASP A 408 -9.23 6.89 24.42
CA ASP A 408 -9.32 8.05 23.55
C ASP A 408 -7.93 8.51 23.17
N ALA A 409 -7.61 8.53 21.88
CA ALA A 409 -6.36 9.07 21.40
C ALA A 409 -6.59 10.21 20.41
N ASN A 410 -5.88 11.31 20.61
CA ASN A 410 -5.82 12.42 19.68
C ASN A 410 -4.37 12.68 19.30
N VAL A 411 -4.09 12.64 18.01
CA VAL A 411 -2.77 12.88 17.44
C VAL A 411 -2.85 14.02 16.44
N SER A 412 -2.18 15.13 16.75
CA SER A 412 -2.15 16.30 15.89
C SER A 412 -0.73 16.59 15.43
N SER A 413 -0.56 16.99 14.18
CA SER A 413 0.75 17.38 13.64
C SER A 413 0.70 18.64 12.80
N ILE A 414 1.82 19.35 12.78
CA ILE A 414 2.09 20.47 11.88
C ILE A 414 3.47 20.25 11.28
N ALA A 415 3.57 20.29 9.96
CA ALA A 415 4.83 20.08 9.25
C ALA A 415 5.04 21.16 8.18
N LEU A 416 6.26 21.69 8.12
CA LEU A 416 6.73 22.56 7.05
C LEU A 416 7.77 21.81 6.22
N LYS A 417 7.61 21.76 4.90
CA LYS A 417 8.49 21.02 3.99
C LYS A 417 8.89 21.89 2.82
N GLY A 418 10.13 21.73 2.36
CA GLY A 418 10.65 22.42 1.18
C GLY A 418 11.26 21.45 0.18
N THR A 419 11.13 21.78 -1.10
CA THR A 419 11.75 21.07 -2.22
C THR A 419 12.38 22.10 -3.14
N HIS A 420 13.66 21.91 -3.45
CA HIS A 420 14.45 22.83 -4.27
C HIS A 420 15.28 22.04 -5.29
N PHE A 421 15.07 22.33 -6.56
CA PHE A 421 15.85 21.75 -7.66
C PHE A 421 16.92 22.73 -8.07
N ILE A 422 18.19 22.39 -7.85
CA ILE A 422 19.34 23.23 -8.18
C ILE A 422 20.23 22.45 -9.15
N LYS A 423 20.11 22.69 -10.44
CA LYS A 423 20.82 21.93 -11.50
C LYS A 423 20.54 20.41 -11.36
N SER A 424 21.54 19.64 -10.94
CA SER A 424 21.46 18.18 -10.77
C SER A 424 21.10 17.75 -9.35
N HIS A 425 20.86 18.70 -8.44
CA HIS A 425 20.53 18.47 -7.05
C HIS A 425 19.03 18.59 -6.80
N ASP A 426 18.44 17.64 -6.09
CA ASP A 426 17.08 17.66 -5.56
C ASP A 426 17.18 17.72 -4.02
N LEU A 427 17.19 18.94 -3.50
CA LEU A 427 17.29 19.22 -2.07
C LEU A 427 15.91 19.23 -1.46
N ARG A 428 15.70 18.41 -0.44
CA ARG A 428 14.44 18.33 0.33
C ARG A 428 14.73 18.48 1.80
N TRP A 429 13.90 19.26 2.46
CA TRP A 429 13.97 19.44 3.91
C TRP A 429 12.56 19.50 4.51
N GLY A 430 12.47 19.27 5.79
CA GLY A 430 11.22 19.42 6.53
C GLY A 430 11.43 19.45 8.02
N ALA A 431 10.49 20.09 8.70
CA ALA A 431 10.35 20.11 10.15
C ALA A 431 8.91 19.79 10.51
N GLU A 432 8.70 18.98 11.52
CA GLU A 432 7.40 18.52 11.99
C GLU A 432 7.35 18.59 13.52
N TRP A 433 6.25 19.10 14.05
CA TRP A 433 5.85 18.94 15.43
C TRP A 433 4.60 18.08 15.49
N LYS A 434 4.63 17.06 16.33
CA LYS A 434 3.55 16.09 16.51
C LYS A 434 3.24 15.98 17.99
N ARG A 435 1.98 16.07 18.35
CA ARG A 435 1.49 15.88 19.71
C ARG A 435 0.53 14.70 19.76
N GLU A 436 0.79 13.79 20.68
CA GLU A 436 -0.07 12.64 20.97
C GLU A 436 -0.67 12.82 22.38
N LYS A 437 -1.99 12.81 22.47
CA LYS A 437 -2.71 12.83 23.75
C LYS A 437 -3.54 11.56 23.84
N ILE A 438 -3.33 10.78 24.90
CA ILE A 438 -3.95 9.47 25.07
C ILE A 438 -4.54 9.40 26.47
N ASN A 439 -5.85 9.18 26.53
CA ASN A 439 -6.59 8.93 27.76
C ASN A 439 -7.04 7.48 27.74
N GLU A 440 -6.85 6.80 28.84
CA GLU A 440 -7.15 5.40 28.94
C GLU A 440 -7.82 5.10 30.30
N ASN A 441 -8.85 4.27 30.26
CA ASN A 441 -9.54 3.77 31.41
C ASN A 441 -9.72 2.27 31.27
N GLN A 442 -9.03 1.50 32.12
CA GLN A 442 -9.03 0.06 32.08
C GLN A 442 -9.60 -0.52 33.37
N ARG A 443 -10.46 -1.49 33.21
CA ARG A 443 -11.00 -2.27 34.31
C ARG A 443 -11.17 -3.71 33.85
N GLU A 444 -10.30 -4.56 34.37
CA GLU A 444 -10.28 -5.98 34.03
C GLU A 444 -10.21 -6.81 35.31
N TRP A 445 -10.83 -7.98 35.28
CA TRP A 445 -10.63 -8.98 36.30
C TRP A 445 -10.88 -10.38 35.74
N GLU A 446 -10.27 -11.37 36.38
CA GLU A 446 -10.40 -12.77 36.05
C GLU A 446 -10.59 -13.58 37.33
N MET A 447 -11.56 -14.48 37.30
CA MET A 447 -11.82 -15.47 38.32
C MET A 447 -11.64 -16.85 37.73
N ARG A 448 -10.97 -17.74 38.46
CA ARG A 448 -10.83 -19.16 38.10
C ARG A 448 -11.12 -20.03 39.28
N ASP A 449 -11.82 -21.13 39.02
CA ASP A 449 -11.98 -22.26 39.93
C ASP A 449 -11.59 -23.52 39.20
N SER A 450 -10.62 -24.24 39.75
CA SER A 450 -10.13 -25.51 39.20
C SER A 450 -10.68 -26.73 39.96
N ALA A 451 -11.75 -26.55 40.72
CA ALA A 451 -12.32 -27.58 41.59
C ALA A 451 -11.27 -28.24 42.52
N GLY A 452 -10.27 -27.48 42.93
CA GLY A 452 -9.20 -27.91 43.82
C GLY A 452 -8.02 -28.62 43.15
N TYR A 453 -7.98 -28.77 41.82
CA TYR A 453 -6.89 -29.48 41.13
C TYR A 453 -5.63 -28.62 40.95
N ASN A 454 -5.74 -27.37 40.51
CA ASN A 454 -4.59 -26.52 40.20
C ASN A 454 -4.48 -25.24 41.02
N ILE A 455 -5.60 -24.68 41.42
CA ILE A 455 -5.69 -23.45 42.21
C ILE A 455 -6.23 -23.82 43.57
N PRO A 456 -5.63 -23.34 44.70
CA PRO A 456 -6.15 -23.60 46.00
C PRO A 456 -7.63 -23.26 46.09
N HIS A 457 -8.43 -24.23 46.49
CA HIS A 457 -9.86 -24.03 46.70
C HIS A 457 -10.07 -23.34 48.07
N THR A 458 -10.65 -22.16 48.06
CA THR A 458 -10.86 -21.34 49.26
C THR A 458 -12.20 -21.56 49.94
N GLY A 459 -12.87 -22.69 49.69
CA GLY A 459 -14.17 -23.05 50.25
C GLY A 459 -15.32 -22.45 49.41
N ASN A 460 -16.18 -21.64 50.00
CA ASN A 460 -17.40 -21.13 49.35
C ASN A 460 -17.20 -19.79 48.59
N SER A 461 -15.96 -19.28 48.50
CA SER A 461 -15.64 -18.01 47.81
C SER A 461 -14.67 -18.24 46.68
N ILE A 462 -14.95 -17.63 45.54
CA ILE A 462 -14.02 -17.53 44.40
C ILE A 462 -13.39 -16.16 44.44
N GLU A 463 -12.07 -16.12 44.56
CA GLU A 463 -11.30 -14.89 44.56
C GLU A 463 -10.78 -14.55 43.17
N PRO A 464 -10.69 -13.27 42.80
CA PRO A 464 -10.07 -12.87 41.52
C PRO A 464 -8.58 -13.23 41.54
N ILE A 465 -8.13 -13.97 40.55
CA ILE A 465 -6.70 -14.27 40.34
C ILE A 465 -5.97 -13.15 39.64
N TYR A 466 -6.71 -12.31 38.93
CA TYR A 466 -6.21 -11.12 38.27
C TYR A 466 -7.22 -9.99 38.44
N SER A 467 -6.71 -8.79 38.73
CA SER A 467 -7.51 -7.59 38.76
C SER A 467 -6.65 -6.41 38.32
N LEU A 468 -7.09 -5.70 37.31
CA LEU A 468 -6.45 -4.47 36.80
C LEU A 468 -7.45 -3.33 36.89
N ARG A 469 -7.03 -2.21 37.48
CA ARG A 469 -7.79 -0.97 37.48
C ARG A 469 -6.84 0.18 37.24
N SER A 470 -7.00 0.86 36.12
CA SER A 470 -6.10 1.95 35.74
C SER A 470 -6.88 3.07 35.04
N LYS A 471 -6.52 4.30 35.36
CA LYS A 471 -6.97 5.49 34.64
C LYS A 471 -5.77 6.38 34.40
N THR A 472 -5.38 6.52 33.13
CA THR A 472 -4.21 7.29 32.73
C THR A 472 -4.56 8.37 31.72
N SER A 473 -3.84 9.49 31.77
CA SER A 473 -3.92 10.56 30.77
C SER A 473 -2.51 11.03 30.48
N ASN A 474 -2.07 10.84 29.25
CA ASN A 474 -0.69 11.06 28.83
C ASN A 474 -0.65 12.00 27.63
N SER A 475 0.39 12.81 27.55
CA SER A 475 0.65 13.67 26.38
C SER A 475 2.13 13.62 26.05
N PHE A 476 2.45 13.38 24.79
CA PHE A 476 3.80 13.27 24.26
C PHE A 476 3.98 14.28 23.13
N ASN A 477 5.14 14.90 23.04
CA ASN A 477 5.52 15.75 21.93
C ASN A 477 6.73 15.17 21.21
N HIS A 478 6.65 15.17 19.88
CA HIS A 478 7.74 14.79 19.00
C HIS A 478 8.10 15.99 18.13
N ILE A 479 9.37 16.32 18.09
CA ILE A 479 9.91 17.30 17.16
C ILE A 479 10.85 16.56 16.22
N LYS A 480 10.61 16.68 14.92
CA LYS A 480 11.34 15.97 13.88
C LYS A 480 11.81 16.97 12.84
N ALA A 481 13.00 16.77 12.31
CA ALA A 481 13.50 17.53 11.18
C ALA A 481 14.32 16.61 10.26
N TYR A 482 14.35 16.92 8.97
CA TYR A 482 15.22 16.23 8.03
C TYR A 482 15.75 17.17 6.96
N ILE A 483 16.89 16.81 6.43
CA ILE A 483 17.45 17.38 5.22
C ILE A 483 18.06 16.26 4.40
N GLN A 484 17.82 16.28 3.10
CA GLN A 484 18.40 15.32 2.15
C GLN A 484 18.66 15.96 0.80
N ASP A 485 19.68 15.50 0.11
CA ASP A 485 19.99 15.87 -1.25
C ASP A 485 20.10 14.64 -2.14
N THR A 486 19.53 14.72 -3.34
CA THR A 486 19.65 13.70 -4.37
C THR A 486 20.41 14.29 -5.56
N TYR A 487 21.66 13.89 -5.71
CA TYR A 487 22.52 14.32 -6.80
C TYR A 487 22.52 13.30 -7.94
N LYS A 488 22.12 13.74 -9.16
CA LYS A 488 22.06 12.92 -10.35
C LYS A 488 23.10 13.39 -11.36
N PHE A 489 23.97 12.49 -11.81
CA PHE A 489 25.01 12.82 -12.79
C PHE A 489 25.33 11.66 -13.72
N ASN A 490 25.79 11.99 -14.93
CA ASN A 490 26.27 11.03 -15.90
C ASN A 490 27.79 10.79 -15.71
N SER A 491 28.16 9.51 -15.54
CA SER A 491 29.54 9.06 -15.40
C SER A 491 29.95 8.20 -16.61
N SER A 492 31.22 7.84 -16.68
CA SER A 492 31.74 6.84 -17.65
C SER A 492 31.04 5.48 -17.48
N ILE A 493 30.66 5.12 -16.26
CA ILE A 493 30.00 3.85 -15.90
C ILE A 493 28.51 3.88 -16.29
N GLY A 494 27.83 5.03 -16.17
CA GLY A 494 26.38 5.16 -16.40
C GLY A 494 25.77 6.36 -15.71
N LEU A 495 24.44 6.39 -15.65
CA LEU A 495 23.70 7.37 -14.88
C LEU A 495 23.74 6.97 -13.40
N ILE A 496 24.23 7.86 -12.55
CA ILE A 496 24.37 7.66 -11.10
C ILE A 496 23.43 8.63 -10.39
N SER A 497 22.71 8.12 -9.40
CA SER A 497 21.93 8.91 -8.44
C SER A 497 22.46 8.62 -7.04
N LEU A 498 22.94 9.64 -6.36
CA LEU A 498 23.39 9.58 -4.97
C LEU A 498 22.37 10.35 -4.11
N ASN A 499 21.76 9.70 -3.14
CA ASN A 499 20.93 10.35 -2.15
C ASN A 499 21.61 10.25 -0.80
N ALA A 500 21.78 11.39 -0.13
CA ALA A 500 22.32 11.47 1.21
C ALA A 500 21.45 12.40 2.06
N GLY A 501 21.18 12.01 3.29
CA GLY A 501 20.36 12.81 4.17
C GLY A 501 20.52 12.45 5.64
N VAL A 502 20.05 13.33 6.49
CA VAL A 502 20.01 13.14 7.93
C VAL A 502 18.62 13.50 8.44
N ARG A 503 18.12 12.71 9.37
CA ARG A 503 16.90 12.98 10.11
C ARG A 503 17.24 13.12 11.59
N LEU A 504 16.66 14.12 12.22
CA LEU A 504 16.76 14.42 13.63
C LEU A 504 15.36 14.19 14.25
N SER A 505 15.32 13.61 15.44
CA SER A 505 14.08 13.41 16.17
C SER A 505 14.32 13.62 17.66
N HIS A 506 13.44 14.34 18.32
CA HIS A 506 13.43 14.53 19.77
C HIS A 506 12.07 14.12 20.31
N TRP A 507 12.07 13.27 21.34
CA TRP A 507 10.88 12.80 22.03
C TRP A 507 10.92 13.24 23.50
N ASP A 508 9.89 13.95 23.93
CA ASP A 508 9.86 14.56 25.28
C ASP A 508 9.61 13.54 26.40
N TRP A 509 9.10 12.35 26.09
CA TRP A 509 8.81 11.30 27.07
C TRP A 509 10.04 10.88 27.91
N ASN A 510 11.13 10.55 27.24
CA ASN A 510 12.40 10.15 27.84
C ASN A 510 13.54 11.14 27.54
N ASN A 511 13.22 12.27 26.92
CA ASN A 511 14.15 13.32 26.50
C ASN A 511 15.27 12.83 25.57
N GLU A 512 14.98 11.81 24.75
CA GLU A 512 15.95 11.27 23.79
C GLU A 512 16.05 12.13 22.53
N PHE A 513 17.29 12.38 22.13
CA PHE A 513 17.63 13.02 20.86
C PHE A 513 18.30 12.00 19.94
N LEU A 514 17.73 11.80 18.76
CA LEU A 514 18.12 10.77 17.83
C LEU A 514 18.61 11.38 16.52
N VAL A 515 19.69 10.82 15.99
CA VAL A 515 20.29 11.22 14.70
C VAL A 515 20.30 10.02 13.76
N SER A 516 19.66 10.15 12.61
CA SER A 516 19.41 9.08 11.65
C SER A 516 20.04 9.43 10.28
N PRO A 517 21.36 9.22 10.10
CA PRO A 517 22.00 9.39 8.80
C PRO A 517 21.60 8.28 7.85
N ARG A 518 21.41 8.64 6.57
CA ARG A 518 21.01 7.70 5.50
C ARG A 518 21.69 8.05 4.20
N VAL A 519 22.11 7.03 3.47
CA VAL A 519 22.71 7.18 2.15
C VAL A 519 22.21 6.08 1.23
N SER A 520 21.93 6.42 -0.02
CA SER A 520 21.64 5.44 -1.05
C SER A 520 22.27 5.83 -2.39
N VAL A 521 22.62 4.83 -3.17
CA VAL A 521 23.17 4.99 -4.51
C VAL A 521 22.40 4.10 -5.47
N GLY A 522 22.03 4.68 -6.61
CA GLY A 522 21.45 3.96 -7.74
C GLY A 522 22.31 4.17 -8.99
N ILE A 523 22.53 3.12 -9.77
CA ILE A 523 23.36 3.16 -10.98
C ILE A 523 22.60 2.47 -12.12
N ILE A 524 22.44 3.16 -13.26
CA ILE A 524 22.01 2.56 -14.52
C ILE A 524 23.25 2.50 -15.41
N PRO A 525 23.83 1.28 -15.64
CA PRO A 525 25.05 1.14 -16.42
C PRO A 525 24.83 1.48 -17.89
N LYS A 526 25.83 2.09 -18.55
CA LYS A 526 25.77 2.38 -20.00
C LYS A 526 25.68 1.14 -20.88
N PHE A 527 26.25 0.01 -20.42
CA PHE A 527 26.23 -1.24 -21.19
C PHE A 527 24.85 -1.92 -21.20
N ASN A 528 23.97 -1.57 -20.26
CA ASN A 528 22.61 -2.07 -20.21
C ASN A 528 21.72 -1.07 -19.49
N ASP A 529 21.00 -0.26 -20.25
CA ASP A 529 20.09 0.78 -19.76
C ASP A 529 18.83 0.22 -19.02
N LYS A 530 18.57 -1.07 -19.18
CA LYS A 530 17.49 -1.77 -18.48
C LYS A 530 17.91 -2.30 -17.09
N MET A 531 19.21 -2.32 -16.81
CA MET A 531 19.74 -2.76 -15.53
C MET A 531 19.79 -1.63 -14.54
N THR A 532 19.38 -1.87 -13.30
CA THR A 532 19.54 -0.93 -12.18
C THR A 532 20.23 -1.63 -11.01
N LEU A 533 21.34 -1.07 -10.57
CA LEU A 533 22.06 -1.46 -9.37
C LEU A 533 21.74 -0.48 -8.26
N ARG A 534 21.54 -0.96 -7.04
CA ARG A 534 21.20 -0.14 -5.87
C ARG A 534 21.92 -0.59 -4.63
N ALA A 535 22.33 0.38 -3.82
CA ALA A 535 22.79 0.15 -2.46
C ALA A 535 22.25 1.25 -1.56
N ALA A 536 21.88 0.91 -0.34
CA ALA A 536 21.42 1.86 0.66
C ALA A 536 21.90 1.43 2.04
N SER A 537 22.25 2.40 2.87
CA SER A 537 22.61 2.19 4.28
C SER A 537 22.09 3.33 5.12
N GLY A 538 21.75 3.02 6.37
CA GLY A 538 21.29 4.05 7.30
C GLY A 538 20.91 3.52 8.66
N VAL A 539 20.73 4.47 9.58
CA VAL A 539 20.22 4.23 10.92
C VAL A 539 18.75 4.60 10.95
N TYR A 540 17.93 3.72 11.50
CA TYR A 540 16.49 3.91 11.62
C TYR A 540 16.08 3.73 13.07
N TYR A 541 15.14 4.53 13.53
CA TYR A 541 14.59 4.46 14.87
C TYR A 541 13.08 4.25 14.80
N GLN A 542 12.55 3.49 15.75
CA GLN A 542 11.12 3.36 15.94
C GLN A 542 10.76 3.71 17.38
N VAL A 543 9.92 4.72 17.51
CA VAL A 543 9.33 5.08 18.79
C VAL A 543 8.34 3.98 19.18
N PRO A 544 8.38 3.46 20.40
CA PRO A 544 7.44 2.45 20.85
C PRO A 544 6.01 2.97 20.80
N PHE A 545 5.09 2.09 20.52
CA PHE A 545 3.67 2.40 20.63
C PHE A 545 3.32 2.58 22.12
N PHE A 546 2.40 3.47 22.45
CA PHE A 546 2.11 3.81 23.86
C PHE A 546 1.74 2.59 24.72
N LYS A 547 1.09 1.55 24.12
CA LYS A 547 0.79 0.30 24.84
C LYS A 547 2.04 -0.49 25.24
N GLU A 548 3.16 -0.31 24.54
CA GLU A 548 4.45 -0.94 24.87
C GLU A 548 5.18 -0.24 26.02
N LEU A 549 4.79 0.99 26.33
CA LEU A 549 5.33 1.75 27.46
C LEU A 549 4.74 1.33 28.81
N ARG A 550 3.69 0.50 28.77
CA ARG A 550 3.00 0.08 29.98
C ARG A 550 3.80 -0.97 30.73
N ASP A 551 3.80 -0.83 32.02
CA ASP A 551 4.23 -1.81 33.00
C ASP A 551 3.13 -1.95 34.04
N THR A 552 3.11 -3.01 34.79
CA THR A 552 2.13 -3.21 35.86
C THR A 552 2.80 -3.12 37.23
N ALA A 553 2.21 -2.34 38.09
CA ALA A 553 2.60 -2.26 39.49
C ALA A 553 1.43 -2.64 40.38
N LEU A 554 1.73 -3.29 41.51
CA LEU A 554 0.75 -3.63 42.51
C LEU A 554 0.63 -2.47 43.50
N VAL A 555 -0.55 -1.86 43.59
CA VAL A 555 -0.87 -0.79 44.52
C VAL A 555 -2.08 -1.21 45.35
N ASP A 556 -1.93 -1.33 46.65
CA ASP A 556 -2.98 -1.80 47.59
C ASP A 556 -3.62 -3.13 47.18
N GLY A 557 -2.84 -4.07 46.65
CA GLY A 557 -3.33 -5.38 46.21
C GLY A 557 -4.02 -5.40 44.84
N ILE A 558 -4.13 -4.24 44.17
CA ILE A 558 -4.73 -4.12 42.82
C ILE A 558 -3.63 -3.79 41.84
N SER A 559 -3.59 -4.53 40.71
CA SER A 559 -2.70 -4.17 39.60
C SER A 559 -3.16 -2.87 38.97
N THR A 560 -2.22 -1.97 38.76
CA THR A 560 -2.46 -0.71 38.03
C THR A 560 -1.39 -0.53 36.97
N VAL A 561 -1.72 0.17 35.89
CA VAL A 561 -0.77 0.48 34.83
C VAL A 561 0.09 1.66 35.24
N VAL A 562 1.39 1.47 35.18
CA VAL A 562 2.39 2.52 35.28
C VAL A 562 3.17 2.60 33.99
N LEU A 563 3.63 3.80 33.63
CA LEU A 563 4.38 3.97 32.40
C LEU A 563 5.88 3.92 32.66
N ASN A 564 6.58 3.09 31.92
CA ASN A 564 8.01 2.90 32.06
C ASN A 564 8.80 4.01 31.33
N LYS A 565 9.24 5.04 32.08
CA LYS A 565 10.07 6.13 31.56
C LYS A 565 11.49 5.73 31.16
N LYS A 566 11.92 4.52 31.56
CA LYS A 566 13.26 4.02 31.22
C LYS A 566 13.29 3.30 29.88
N TYR A 567 12.14 3.17 29.22
CA TYR A 567 12.07 2.51 27.91
C TYR A 567 12.85 3.33 26.88
N LYS A 568 13.78 2.67 26.19
CA LYS A 568 14.62 3.28 25.16
C LYS A 568 14.06 3.02 23.78
N ILE A 569 14.23 3.99 22.89
CA ILE A 569 13.80 3.88 21.50
C ILE A 569 14.66 2.81 20.79
N ALA A 570 13.99 1.93 20.05
CA ALA A 570 14.67 0.88 19.29
C ALA A 570 15.47 1.49 18.13
N ALA A 571 16.73 1.10 18.02
CA ALA A 571 17.64 1.51 16.94
C ALA A 571 17.88 0.35 15.97
N PHE A 572 17.98 0.67 14.70
CA PHE A 572 18.08 -0.31 13.63
C PHE A 572 19.08 0.13 12.57
N ASN A 573 20.14 -0.63 12.38
CA ASN A 573 21.12 -0.40 11.33
C ASN A 573 20.80 -1.27 10.11
N THR A 574 20.66 -0.66 8.96
CA THR A 574 20.30 -1.37 7.72
C THR A 574 21.36 -1.15 6.65
N PHE A 575 21.72 -2.24 5.97
CA PHE A 575 22.43 -2.22 4.71
C PHE A 575 21.66 -3.03 3.69
N CYS A 576 21.24 -2.39 2.61
CA CYS A 576 20.46 -3.00 1.55
C CYS A 576 21.20 -2.92 0.21
N THR A 577 21.25 -4.02 -0.53
CA THR A 577 21.72 -4.03 -1.93
C THR A 577 20.65 -4.63 -2.83
N GLY A 578 20.58 -4.19 -4.07
CA GLY A 578 19.63 -4.72 -5.03
C GLY A 578 20.10 -4.60 -6.47
N ILE A 579 19.80 -5.61 -7.25
CA ILE A 579 20.00 -5.65 -8.70
C ILE A 579 18.64 -5.90 -9.35
N ARG A 580 18.28 -5.06 -10.30
CA ARG A 580 17.11 -5.26 -11.15
C ARG A 580 17.58 -5.48 -12.58
N LEU A 581 17.23 -6.63 -13.16
CA LEU A 581 17.51 -7.00 -14.55
C LEU A 581 16.18 -7.38 -15.21
N PRO A 582 15.65 -6.61 -16.16
CA PRO A 582 14.58 -7.08 -17.02
C PRO A 582 15.19 -8.00 -18.08
N ILE A 583 14.80 -9.26 -18.08
CA ILE A 583 15.15 -10.23 -19.14
C ILE A 583 13.98 -10.24 -20.13
N GLN A 584 14.21 -9.72 -21.34
CA GLN A 584 13.24 -9.84 -22.43
C GLN A 584 13.41 -11.20 -23.08
N ASN A 585 12.48 -12.12 -22.84
CA ASN A 585 12.30 -13.27 -23.68
C ASN A 585 11.17 -12.97 -24.69
N ALA A 586 11.21 -13.53 -25.89
CA ALA A 586 10.40 -13.15 -27.05
C ALA A 586 8.87 -13.18 -26.85
N ARG A 587 8.36 -13.64 -25.71
CA ARG A 587 6.92 -13.74 -25.40
C ARG A 587 6.47 -13.12 -24.07
N SER A 588 7.40 -12.76 -23.15
CA SER A 588 7.03 -12.07 -21.88
C SER A 588 8.27 -11.44 -21.23
N PRO A 589 8.23 -10.21 -20.75
CA PRO A 589 9.35 -9.60 -20.04
C PRO A 589 9.48 -10.25 -18.65
N ILE A 590 10.61 -10.89 -18.39
CA ILE A 590 10.95 -11.43 -17.07
C ILE A 590 11.82 -10.40 -16.36
N GLN A 591 11.43 -10.00 -15.15
CA GLN A 591 12.26 -9.13 -14.32
C GLN A 591 12.88 -9.97 -13.21
N VAL A 592 14.21 -9.97 -13.13
CA VAL A 592 14.94 -10.63 -12.05
C VAL A 592 15.38 -9.58 -11.04
N TYR A 593 14.96 -9.77 -9.79
CA TYR A 593 15.37 -8.95 -8.67
C TYR A 593 16.23 -9.79 -7.74
N SER A 594 17.42 -9.31 -7.43
CA SER A 594 18.24 -9.84 -6.34
C SER A 594 18.43 -8.76 -5.29
N ARG A 595 18.17 -9.06 -4.04
CA ARG A 595 18.36 -8.15 -2.91
C ARG A 595 19.03 -8.87 -1.76
N GLY A 596 20.08 -8.28 -1.22
CA GLY A 596 20.71 -8.70 0.02
C GLY A 596 20.50 -7.67 1.12
N ILE A 597 20.27 -8.11 2.36
CA ILE A 597 20.11 -7.23 3.51
C ILE A 597 20.85 -7.80 4.69
N LEU A 598 21.60 -6.95 5.35
CA LEU A 598 22.13 -7.15 6.68
C LEU A 598 21.40 -6.21 7.61
N GLN A 599 20.76 -6.77 8.64
CA GLN A 599 20.05 -6.02 9.66
C GLN A 599 20.61 -6.39 11.04
N GLU A 600 20.96 -5.38 11.80
CA GLU A 600 21.38 -5.52 13.18
C GLU A 600 20.45 -4.67 14.07
N ILE A 601 19.75 -5.34 14.99
CA ILE A 601 18.88 -4.68 15.96
C ILE A 601 19.69 -4.56 17.24
N GLY A 602 19.98 -3.33 17.66
CA GLY A 602 20.60 -3.04 18.94
C GLY A 602 19.54 -2.56 19.94
N GLN A 603 19.17 -3.39 20.91
CA GLN A 603 18.61 -2.90 22.15
C GLN A 603 19.75 -2.79 23.17
N HIS A 604 19.78 -1.72 23.93
CA HIS A 604 20.93 -1.34 24.77
C HIS A 604 21.32 -2.37 25.86
N ASN A 605 20.63 -3.50 25.98
CA ASN A 605 21.01 -4.58 26.91
C ASN A 605 20.80 -6.00 26.38
N THR A 606 20.29 -6.21 25.14
CA THR A 606 20.16 -7.55 24.57
C THR A 606 20.22 -7.48 23.05
N ILE A 607 21.28 -8.03 22.48
CA ILE A 607 21.37 -8.26 21.05
C ILE A 607 20.44 -9.45 20.74
N GLN A 608 19.21 -9.19 20.37
CA GLN A 608 18.35 -10.22 19.82
C GLN A 608 18.70 -10.42 18.34
N ARG A 609 19.43 -11.50 18.07
CA ARG A 609 19.61 -11.98 16.70
C ARG A 609 18.31 -12.66 16.26
N ARG A 610 17.49 -12.00 15.46
CA ARG A 610 16.37 -12.67 14.79
C ARG A 610 16.93 -13.77 13.89
N GLN A 611 16.80 -15.03 14.28
CA GLN A 611 17.12 -16.17 13.41
C GLN A 611 16.00 -16.29 12.37
N CYS A 612 16.34 -16.04 11.13
CA CYS A 612 15.39 -16.19 10.03
C CYS A 612 15.25 -17.67 9.67
N THR A 613 14.09 -18.25 9.94
CA THR A 613 13.71 -19.63 9.59
C THR A 613 13.74 -19.90 8.06
N HIS A 614 13.84 -18.88 7.25
CA HIS A 614 13.88 -18.95 5.79
C HIS A 614 15.21 -19.42 5.20
N CYS A 615 16.29 -19.52 6.00
CA CYS A 615 17.58 -20.02 5.51
C CYS A 615 17.56 -21.50 5.07
N ILE A 616 16.66 -22.32 5.60
CA ILE A 616 16.58 -23.75 5.27
C ILE A 616 15.86 -23.94 3.92
N LEU A 617 14.78 -23.25 3.70
CA LEU A 617 14.05 -23.26 2.41
C LEU A 617 14.92 -22.73 1.26
N TRP A 618 15.76 -21.75 1.54
CA TRP A 618 16.68 -21.14 0.59
C TRP A 618 17.76 -22.11 0.12
N LYS A 619 18.31 -22.92 1.02
CA LYS A 619 19.32 -23.91 0.67
C LYS A 619 18.73 -24.95 -0.30
N GLN A 620 17.49 -25.35 -0.11
CA GLN A 620 16.79 -26.30 -1.00
C GLN A 620 16.42 -25.63 -2.34
N LEU A 621 15.95 -24.39 -2.35
CA LEU A 621 15.57 -23.67 -3.56
C LEU A 621 16.78 -23.30 -4.42
N CYS A 622 17.88 -22.86 -3.83
CA CYS A 622 19.15 -22.61 -4.54
C CYS A 622 19.73 -23.88 -5.15
N THR A 623 19.68 -25.01 -4.42
CA THR A 623 20.16 -26.29 -4.93
C THR A 623 19.29 -26.76 -6.10
N TRP A 624 17.98 -26.60 -6.01
CA TRP A 624 17.05 -26.95 -7.07
C TRP A 624 17.21 -26.06 -8.32
N LEU A 625 17.36 -24.74 -8.16
CA LEU A 625 17.60 -23.78 -9.25
C LEU A 625 18.96 -23.99 -9.91
N CYS A 626 20.03 -24.23 -9.15
CA CYS A 626 21.35 -24.51 -9.68
C CYS A 626 21.40 -25.82 -10.49
N ASN A 627 20.68 -26.86 -10.04
CA ASN A 627 20.62 -28.13 -10.75
C ASN A 627 19.78 -28.05 -12.03
N ARG A 628 18.77 -27.21 -12.09
CA ARG A 628 17.84 -27.12 -13.24
C ARG A 628 18.33 -26.15 -14.34
N TYR A 629 19.10 -25.12 -14.01
CA TYR A 629 19.52 -24.09 -14.95
C TYR A 629 21.03 -23.95 -15.18
N ARG A 630 21.87 -24.88 -14.67
CA ARG A 630 23.34 -24.87 -14.80
C ARG A 630 24.01 -23.52 -14.46
N LEU A 631 23.49 -22.81 -13.48
CA LEU A 631 24.08 -21.57 -12.98
C LEU A 631 25.16 -21.88 -11.96
N LYS A 632 26.44 -21.71 -12.32
CA LYS A 632 27.58 -21.76 -11.37
C LYS A 632 27.55 -20.51 -10.50
N ILE A 633 27.07 -20.64 -9.27
CA ILE A 633 27.23 -19.60 -8.26
C ILE A 633 28.55 -19.84 -7.54
N ILE A 634 29.48 -18.88 -7.65
CA ILE A 634 30.81 -18.93 -7.03
C ILE A 634 30.63 -18.86 -5.50
N ARG A 635 30.94 -19.97 -4.84
CA ARG A 635 31.02 -20.11 -3.38
C ARG A 635 32.31 -19.49 -2.86
N ARG A 636 32.36 -18.19 -2.66
CA ARG A 636 33.36 -17.56 -1.78
C ARG A 636 32.77 -16.30 -1.19
N ILE A 637 32.23 -16.39 0.03
CA ILE A 637 32.17 -15.23 0.93
C ILE A 637 31.89 -15.75 2.37
N CYS A 638 32.87 -15.54 3.18
CA CYS A 638 33.00 -15.27 4.61
C CYS A 638 32.41 -16.21 5.67
N PRO A 639 33.22 -16.66 6.63
CA PRO A 639 32.82 -17.61 7.70
C PRO A 639 32.01 -17.01 8.86
N ARG A 640 31.72 -15.72 8.93
CA ARG A 640 31.07 -15.06 10.09
C ARG A 640 29.97 -14.06 9.80
N GLY A 641 29.52 -13.88 8.56
CA GLY A 641 28.40 -12.98 8.20
C GLY A 641 27.32 -13.73 7.42
N ARG A 642 26.07 -13.68 7.88
CA ARG A 642 24.92 -14.30 7.17
C ARG A 642 24.38 -13.30 6.18
N PHE A 643 24.53 -13.59 4.89
CA PHE A 643 23.85 -12.88 3.81
C PHE A 643 22.55 -13.60 3.47
N MET A 644 21.45 -12.85 3.34
CA MET A 644 20.22 -13.30 2.70
C MET A 644 20.09 -12.62 1.32
N GLY A 645 20.14 -13.40 0.27
CA GLY A 645 19.81 -12.96 -1.07
C GLY A 645 18.53 -13.65 -1.55
N TYR A 646 17.58 -12.90 -2.11
CA TYR A 646 16.38 -13.44 -2.74
C TYR A 646 16.48 -13.31 -4.25
N ILE A 647 16.29 -14.42 -4.95
CA ILE A 647 16.09 -14.43 -6.40
C ILE A 647 14.61 -14.77 -6.63
N LEU A 648 13.84 -13.83 -7.14
CA LEU A 648 12.46 -14.09 -7.55
C LEU A 648 12.40 -14.23 -9.06
N HIS A 649 11.96 -15.40 -9.49
CA HIS A 649 11.71 -15.71 -10.89
C HIS A 649 10.18 -15.61 -11.12
N TYR A 650 9.73 -14.61 -11.87
CA TYR A 650 8.37 -14.55 -12.38
C TYR A 650 8.35 -15.13 -13.80
N GLY A 651 7.91 -16.37 -13.93
CA GLY A 651 7.61 -16.99 -15.24
C GLY A 651 6.14 -17.36 -15.28
N TYR A 652 5.40 -16.76 -16.21
CA TYR A 652 4.08 -17.26 -16.58
C TYR A 652 4.29 -18.51 -17.45
N LYS A 653 3.92 -19.70 -16.97
CA LYS A 653 3.85 -20.90 -17.77
C LYS A 653 2.49 -20.93 -18.49
N GLY A 654 2.51 -20.64 -19.78
CA GLY A 654 1.54 -21.22 -20.69
C GLY A 654 1.86 -22.72 -20.83
N GLU A 655 0.82 -23.50 -20.78
CA GLU A 655 0.69 -24.94 -21.00
C GLU A 655 1.89 -25.66 -21.64
N ASP A 656 2.46 -26.66 -20.93
CA ASP A 656 2.78 -27.92 -21.60
C ASP A 656 2.94 -29.06 -20.59
N LYS A 657 2.12 -30.06 -20.91
CA LYS A 657 2.05 -31.47 -20.56
C LYS A 657 3.07 -32.07 -19.59
N TRP A 658 2.53 -32.62 -18.54
CA TRP A 658 3.16 -33.62 -17.68
C TRP A 658 3.48 -34.89 -18.46
N ARG A 659 4.72 -35.32 -18.46
CA ARG A 659 5.20 -36.69 -18.41
C ARG A 659 6.26 -36.86 -17.34
#